data_3db40b67bded6554efc3e2eca2af920d
#
_entry.id   3db40b67bded6554efc3e2eca2af920d
#
_cell.length_a   1.000
_cell.length_b   1.000
_cell.length_c   1.000
_cell.angle_alpha   90.00
_cell.angle_beta   90.00
_cell.angle_gamma   90.00
#
_symmetry.space_group_name_H-M   'P 1'
#
loop_
_entity.id
_entity.type
_entity.pdbx_description
1 polymer ?
#
loop_
_entity_poly.entity_id
_entity_poly.type
_entity_poly.pdbx_seq_one_letter_code
_entity_poly.pdbx_strand_id
1 'polypeptide(L)'
;MRILTLRLTISLIVGITLISLLSSYYEVRFQKRGLRRDLEHRAEVLGESLADKVEPYLNLKRNSRKELQLTVDRFAAREHLSGVAVYNTQGESLAITPQLAPRLKGEPEMVQQAAKQGLSAGVFIRLGDVPVYIYAVPLHEGDAVVGGLAIVDDASYINVQGRRIWRETFLRVLVLVFLITLTTLLIVRWSITGPIARAAQWMRALRTGKPSSRPAEPDLDMFRPLAHEMANFAASLKAARSAAEQEAQLRQAADAFWTAERLSVHVRGRLGESRLFVVANREPYIHRRQGRGVEAIVPASGLVTALEPVLRACDGTWVAHGSGDADRETVDKHDRLRVPPDDPRYTLRRVWLTKEEEEGYYYGFANEGLWPLCHIAHARPVFRVSDWEHYERVNRRFADAVLKEMEGMHRPVLLAQDYHFALLPRMIKKARPDARVAIFWHIPWPNPEAFGICPWQRELVSGLLGADLIGFHIQAHCTNFLQTVDRTLESRIDWEHFTVNREEHRTVVKPFPISVEFPENPDPNEAAESTYMERVALLRELGSEAVFLGVGVDRVDYTKGIPERFLAIERLLEKYPSYREKFTFVQIGAPSRTHIKRYHDLLVEVEAEAERINWRFQTSKWKPIVFMKRQHSHQEIQRFYRTADLCLVTSLHDGMNLVAKEFVAARQDEQGVLILSRFTGAARELPDALLINPYDIEQMAEAIRSALEMDVEERKTRMQHMRRVVREHNIYRWASSLIAELCEVRLDEPANRLDSQLGRSSGGQSAEVILIDQSLDDLQHSRPVTSAGDDIGTLLEPRYGVGNGD
;
A
#
# COMPACT_ATOMS: atom_id res chain seq x y z
N MET A 1 28.20 -25.47 7.46
CA MET A 1 27.55 -25.09 8.74
C MET A 1 28.47 -24.26 9.64
N ARG A 2 29.67 -24.72 10.02
CA ARG A 2 30.58 -23.94 10.89
C ARG A 2 30.96 -22.56 10.38
N ILE A 3 31.11 -22.40 9.06
CA ILE A 3 31.43 -21.12 8.43
C ILE A 3 30.19 -20.16 8.41
N LEU A 4 28.99 -20.68 8.24
CA LEU A 4 27.76 -19.87 8.23
C LEU A 4 27.41 -19.35 9.63
N THR A 5 27.53 -20.24 10.66
CA THR A 5 27.32 -19.83 12.06
C THR A 5 28.37 -18.82 12.51
N LEU A 6 29.62 -19.00 12.10
CA LEU A 6 30.70 -18.05 12.40
C LEU A 6 30.45 -16.70 11.74
N ARG A 7 30.02 -16.67 10.46
CA ARG A 7 29.68 -15.43 9.74
C ARG A 7 28.48 -14.72 10.34
N LEU A 8 27.41 -15.43 10.69
CA LEU A 8 26.24 -14.87 11.34
C LEU A 8 26.57 -14.28 12.72
N THR A 9 27.39 -15.01 13.52
CA THR A 9 27.82 -14.55 14.84
C THR A 9 28.71 -13.30 14.74
N ILE A 10 29.66 -13.29 13.82
CA ILE A 10 30.53 -12.12 13.57
C ILE A 10 29.70 -10.94 13.07
N SER A 11 28.78 -11.16 12.13
CA SER A 11 27.90 -10.11 11.59
C SER A 11 27.03 -9.50 12.68
N LEU A 12 26.46 -10.33 13.57
CA LEU A 12 25.65 -9.88 14.68
C LEU A 12 26.48 -9.08 15.70
N ILE A 13 27.69 -9.56 16.06
CA ILE A 13 28.62 -8.84 16.95
C ILE A 13 28.99 -7.49 16.35
N VAL A 14 29.35 -7.44 15.06
CA VAL A 14 29.71 -6.20 14.36
C VAL A 14 28.51 -5.25 14.31
N GLY A 15 27.31 -5.75 13.98
CA GLY A 15 26.09 -4.95 13.93
C GLY A 15 25.74 -4.32 15.28
N ILE A 16 25.74 -5.12 16.36
CA ILE A 16 25.44 -4.64 17.71
C ILE A 16 26.48 -3.62 18.17
N THR A 17 27.78 -3.90 17.92
CA THR A 17 28.87 -2.99 18.28
C THR A 17 28.73 -1.65 17.57
N LEU A 18 28.43 -1.67 16.26
CA LEU A 18 28.24 -0.47 15.46
C LEU A 18 27.05 0.36 15.95
N ILE A 19 25.90 -0.27 16.16
CA ILE A 19 24.68 0.39 16.65
C ILE A 19 24.94 1.01 18.03
N SER A 20 25.63 0.28 18.91
CA SER A 20 25.95 0.73 20.26
C SER A 20 26.92 1.91 20.27
N LEU A 21 27.93 1.90 19.42
CA LEU A 21 28.86 3.03 19.25
C LEU A 21 28.14 4.27 18.68
N LEU A 22 27.25 4.07 17.71
CA LEU A 22 26.45 5.15 17.15
C LEU A 22 25.51 5.75 18.22
N SER A 23 24.83 4.92 18.98
CA SER A 23 23.96 5.33 20.08
C SER A 23 24.72 6.14 21.12
N SER A 24 25.91 5.66 21.55
CA SER A 24 26.79 6.39 22.48
C SER A 24 27.20 7.76 21.95
N TYR A 25 27.57 7.82 20.68
CA TYR A 25 27.93 9.08 20.03
C TYR A 25 26.76 10.07 20.03
N TYR A 26 25.57 9.61 19.70
CA TYR A 26 24.37 10.45 19.70
C TYR A 26 23.99 10.92 21.10
N GLU A 27 24.06 10.05 22.09
CA GLU A 27 23.77 10.36 23.49
C GLU A 27 24.69 11.47 24.03
N VAL A 28 26.00 11.30 23.86
CA VAL A 28 27.00 12.29 24.28
C VAL A 28 26.78 13.63 23.56
N ARG A 29 26.46 13.59 22.26
CA ARG A 29 26.18 14.80 21.48
C ARG A 29 24.87 15.49 21.91
N PHE A 30 23.87 14.73 22.27
CA PHE A 30 22.60 15.23 22.77
C PHE A 30 22.76 15.93 24.14
N GLN A 31 23.44 15.28 25.07
CA GLN A 31 23.72 15.85 26.38
C GLN A 31 24.60 17.11 26.32
N LYS A 32 25.61 17.13 25.46
CA LYS A 32 26.42 18.37 25.24
C LYS A 32 25.58 19.53 24.71
N ARG A 33 24.60 19.25 23.85
CA ARG A 33 23.67 20.28 23.34
C ARG A 33 22.73 20.78 24.48
N GLY A 34 22.27 19.87 25.33
CA GLY A 34 21.48 20.22 26.51
C GLY A 34 22.24 21.19 27.44
N LEU A 35 23.46 20.81 27.80
CA LEU A 35 24.31 21.65 28.67
C LEU A 35 24.62 23.03 28.06
N ARG A 36 24.76 23.12 26.73
CA ARG A 36 24.92 24.43 26.07
C ARG A 36 23.67 25.26 26.16
N ARG A 37 22.49 24.71 25.90
CA ARG A 37 21.22 25.44 26.00
C ARG A 37 20.93 25.92 27.41
N ASP A 38 21.25 25.06 28.38
CA ASP A 38 21.11 25.44 29.81
C ASP A 38 21.99 26.64 30.18
N LEU A 39 23.23 26.68 29.64
CA LEU A 39 24.13 27.78 29.87
C LEU A 39 23.65 29.06 29.16
N GLU A 40 23.23 28.93 27.89
CA GLU A 40 22.63 30.02 27.12
C GLU A 40 21.44 30.65 27.87
N HIS A 41 20.48 29.81 28.30
CA HIS A 41 19.29 30.27 29.01
C HIS A 41 19.61 30.89 30.37
N ARG A 42 20.59 30.35 31.14
CA ARG A 42 21.02 30.97 32.39
C ARG A 42 21.67 32.33 32.17
N ALA A 43 22.51 32.44 31.14
CA ALA A 43 23.17 33.72 30.82
C ALA A 43 22.14 34.77 30.38
N GLU A 44 21.10 34.36 29.64
CA GLU A 44 19.98 35.22 29.26
C GLU A 44 19.22 35.74 30.46
N VAL A 45 18.72 34.85 31.32
CA VAL A 45 17.98 35.24 32.54
C VAL A 45 18.82 36.11 33.50
N LEU A 46 20.11 35.76 33.59
CA LEU A 46 21.05 36.59 34.41
C LEU A 46 21.29 37.94 33.74
N GLY A 47 21.35 38.00 32.43
CA GLY A 47 21.57 39.19 31.65
C GLY A 47 20.50 40.26 31.87
N GLU A 48 19.27 39.81 31.65
CA GLU A 48 18.10 40.66 31.87
C GLU A 48 18.00 41.15 33.34
N SER A 49 18.15 40.21 34.29
CA SER A 49 18.11 40.57 35.72
C SER A 49 19.24 41.53 36.19
N LEU A 50 20.40 41.48 35.50
CA LEU A 50 21.54 42.35 35.78
C LEU A 50 21.41 43.70 35.08
N ALA A 51 20.89 43.74 33.86
CA ALA A 51 20.64 44.98 33.16
C ALA A 51 19.73 45.89 33.97
N ASP A 52 18.60 45.38 34.47
CA ASP A 52 17.65 46.12 35.34
C ASP A 52 18.33 46.72 36.57
N LYS A 53 19.34 46.05 37.14
CA LYS A 53 20.06 46.51 38.34
C LYS A 53 21.22 47.45 38.04
N VAL A 54 21.75 47.42 36.84
CA VAL A 54 22.91 48.22 36.40
C VAL A 54 22.44 49.54 35.78
N GLU A 55 21.36 49.53 35.03
CA GLU A 55 20.78 50.70 34.35
C GLU A 55 20.60 51.93 35.27
N PRO A 56 20.06 51.82 36.49
CA PRO A 56 19.90 52.98 37.38
C PRO A 56 21.21 53.68 37.73
N TYR A 57 22.37 53.02 37.62
CA TYR A 57 23.67 53.60 38.02
C TYR A 57 24.44 54.25 36.82
N LEU A 58 23.90 54.17 35.61
CA LEU A 58 24.56 54.74 34.43
C LEU A 58 24.44 56.22 34.32
N ASN A 59 23.46 56.82 35.02
CA ASN A 59 23.06 58.24 34.92
C ASN A 59 23.63 59.20 36.02
N LEU A 60 24.39 58.74 36.97
CA LEU A 60 24.78 59.58 38.13
C LEU A 60 26.28 59.96 38.15
N LYS A 61 26.56 61.21 38.60
CA LYS A 61 27.90 61.81 38.68
C LYS A 61 28.87 60.97 39.53
N ARG A 62 30.19 61.14 39.35
CA ARG A 62 31.42 60.59 39.94
C ARG A 62 31.35 59.53 41.09
N ASN A 63 30.33 59.55 41.96
CA ASN A 63 30.14 58.52 43.02
C ASN A 63 29.50 57.25 42.55
N SER A 64 28.74 57.26 41.45
CA SER A 64 28.03 56.09 40.87
C SER A 64 28.94 55.03 40.31
N ARG A 65 30.11 55.39 39.83
CA ARG A 65 31.11 54.45 39.31
C ARG A 65 31.60 53.49 40.39
N LYS A 66 31.67 53.93 41.66
CA LYS A 66 32.02 53.03 42.76
C LYS A 66 30.88 52.08 43.13
N GLU A 67 29.64 52.55 43.07
CA GLU A 67 28.47 51.75 43.36
C GLU A 67 28.18 50.77 42.25
N LEU A 68 28.37 51.16 40.97
CA LEU A 68 28.32 50.27 39.81
C LEU A 68 29.34 49.15 39.95
N GLN A 69 30.61 49.49 40.31
CA GLN A 69 31.66 48.49 40.50
C GLN A 69 31.31 47.55 41.67
N LEU A 70 30.79 48.06 42.76
CA LEU A 70 30.35 47.23 43.92
C LEU A 70 29.17 46.29 43.53
N THR A 71 28.28 46.78 42.67
CA THR A 71 27.17 45.96 42.16
C THR A 71 27.73 44.85 41.28
N VAL A 72 28.61 45.16 40.35
CA VAL A 72 29.26 44.17 39.47
C VAL A 72 30.08 43.15 40.27
N ASP A 73 30.82 43.63 41.31
CA ASP A 73 31.63 42.76 42.18
C ASP A 73 30.78 41.76 43.01
N ARG A 74 29.58 42.17 43.44
CA ARG A 74 28.65 41.27 44.18
C ARG A 74 28.19 40.09 43.35
N PHE A 75 28.18 40.20 42.03
CA PHE A 75 27.81 39.12 41.16
C PHE A 75 28.98 38.20 40.79
N ALA A 76 30.22 38.65 41.05
CA ALA A 76 31.41 37.87 40.79
C ALA A 76 31.54 36.57 41.63
N ALA A 77 30.75 36.44 42.71
CA ALA A 77 30.81 35.27 43.61
C ALA A 77 29.84 34.14 43.25
N ARG A 78 29.19 34.18 42.06
CA ARG A 78 28.26 33.11 41.64
C ARG A 78 28.98 31.97 40.96
N GLU A 79 28.54 30.78 41.26
CA GLU A 79 29.08 29.53 40.72
C GLU A 79 28.98 29.52 39.17
N HIS A 80 30.09 29.27 38.48
CA HIS A 80 30.28 29.26 37.03
C HIS A 80 30.35 30.64 36.32
N LEU A 81 30.09 31.74 36.97
CA LEU A 81 30.24 33.07 36.39
C LEU A 81 31.69 33.49 36.38
N SER A 82 32.29 33.64 35.19
CA SER A 82 33.67 34.15 35.04
C SER A 82 33.76 35.63 35.32
N GLY A 83 32.66 36.34 35.18
CA GLY A 83 32.56 37.74 35.53
C GLY A 83 31.60 38.55 34.67
N VAL A 84 31.45 39.80 35.04
CA VAL A 84 30.56 40.78 34.39
C VAL A 84 31.36 42.02 34.04
N ALA A 85 31.07 42.61 32.88
CA ALA A 85 31.67 43.87 32.45
C ALA A 85 30.59 44.80 31.88
N VAL A 86 30.65 46.08 32.21
CA VAL A 86 29.72 47.12 31.73
C VAL A 86 30.52 48.11 30.90
N TYR A 87 30.04 48.39 29.70
CA TYR A 87 30.67 49.32 28.74
C TYR A 87 29.72 50.46 28.39
N ASN A 88 30.29 51.63 28.11
CA ASN A 88 29.54 52.72 27.54
C ASN A 88 29.43 52.58 25.99
N THR A 89 28.71 53.47 25.33
CA THR A 89 28.57 53.50 23.88
C THR A 89 29.89 53.76 23.12
N GLN A 90 30.97 54.21 23.83
CA GLN A 90 32.30 54.44 23.24
C GLN A 90 33.21 53.19 23.39
N GLY A 91 32.72 52.11 24.03
CA GLY A 91 33.49 50.89 24.26
C GLY A 91 34.42 50.96 25.48
N GLU A 92 34.32 52.04 26.33
CA GLU A 92 35.10 52.12 27.55
C GLU A 92 34.42 51.33 28.65
N SER A 93 35.17 50.56 29.42
CA SER A 93 34.64 49.80 30.55
C SER A 93 34.31 50.74 31.71
N LEU A 94 33.04 50.76 32.11
CA LEU A 94 32.56 51.52 33.26
C LEU A 94 32.77 50.75 34.57
N ALA A 95 32.57 49.46 34.56
CA ALA A 95 32.84 48.50 35.65
C ALA A 95 33.15 47.13 35.08
N ILE A 96 34.06 46.41 35.73
CA ILE A 96 34.45 45.05 35.35
C ILE A 96 34.84 44.27 36.60
N THR A 97 34.42 43.02 36.67
CA THR A 97 34.81 42.13 37.76
C THR A 97 36.34 41.93 37.80
N PRO A 98 37.00 41.95 38.97
CA PRO A 98 38.45 41.82 39.08
C PRO A 98 39.04 40.56 38.46
N GLN A 99 38.29 39.49 38.43
CA GLN A 99 38.69 38.20 37.87
C GLN A 99 38.63 38.20 36.31
N LEU A 100 37.78 39.03 35.71
CA LEU A 100 37.60 39.16 34.27
C LEU A 100 38.52 40.22 33.68
N ALA A 101 38.86 41.27 34.39
CA ALA A 101 39.65 42.39 33.93
C ALA A 101 41.01 42.00 33.28
N PRO A 102 41.80 41.03 33.80
CA PRO A 102 43.06 40.62 33.17
C PRO A 102 42.88 39.79 31.87
N ARG A 103 41.70 39.19 31.74
CA ARG A 103 41.41 38.23 30.64
C ARG A 103 40.67 38.89 29.48
N LEU A 104 39.89 39.92 29.73
CA LEU A 104 39.09 40.61 28.73
C LEU A 104 39.76 41.95 28.34
N LYS A 105 40.54 41.92 27.28
CA LYS A 105 41.23 43.08 26.75
C LYS A 105 40.35 43.84 25.74
N GLY A 106 39.58 44.82 26.26
CA GLY A 106 38.71 45.67 25.44
C GLY A 106 37.25 45.16 25.42
N GLU A 107 36.43 45.90 24.70
CA GLU A 107 35.01 45.57 24.56
C GLU A 107 34.84 44.36 23.63
N PRO A 108 34.13 43.28 24.03
CA PRO A 108 33.80 42.18 23.13
C PRO A 108 32.91 42.65 21.97
N GLU A 109 33.19 42.17 20.78
CA GLU A 109 32.47 42.52 19.55
C GLU A 109 30.94 42.34 19.68
N MET A 110 30.49 41.32 20.44
CA MET A 110 29.07 41.08 20.72
C MET A 110 28.45 42.19 21.57
N VAL A 111 29.19 42.78 22.51
CA VAL A 111 28.71 43.93 23.35
C VAL A 111 28.54 45.17 22.49
N GLN A 112 29.49 45.41 21.59
CA GLN A 112 29.39 46.50 20.64
C GLN A 112 28.21 46.32 19.66
N GLN A 113 27.96 45.11 19.22
CA GLN A 113 26.80 44.79 18.39
C GLN A 113 25.49 45.00 19.18
N ALA A 114 25.40 44.48 20.41
CA ALA A 114 24.22 44.66 21.27
C ALA A 114 23.93 46.12 21.53
N ALA A 115 24.98 46.93 21.85
CA ALA A 115 24.84 48.38 22.07
C ALA A 115 24.42 49.14 20.78
N LYS A 116 24.83 48.70 19.58
CA LYS A 116 24.43 49.33 18.31
C LYS A 116 23.06 48.92 17.81
N GLN A 117 22.71 47.65 17.98
CA GLN A 117 21.50 47.06 17.41
C GLN A 117 20.31 47.04 18.39
N GLY A 118 20.53 47.27 19.68
CA GLY A 118 19.50 47.18 20.71
C GLY A 118 19.00 45.76 20.95
N LEU A 119 19.76 44.75 20.58
CA LEU A 119 19.38 43.34 20.69
C LEU A 119 20.43 42.56 21.47
N SER A 120 19.97 41.78 22.42
CA SER A 120 20.83 40.87 23.18
C SER A 120 21.31 39.72 22.33
N ALA A 121 22.59 39.34 22.45
CA ALA A 121 23.16 38.23 21.72
C ALA A 121 24.24 37.51 22.53
N GLY A 122 24.41 36.22 22.27
CA GLY A 122 25.41 35.38 22.94
C GLY A 122 26.28 34.59 22.01
N VAL A 123 27.57 34.42 22.42
CA VAL A 123 28.53 33.66 21.62
C VAL A 123 29.47 32.81 22.49
N PHE A 124 29.80 31.61 22.02
CA PHE A 124 30.87 30.78 22.62
C PHE A 124 32.20 31.15 22.02
N ILE A 125 33.09 31.62 22.87
CA ILE A 125 34.47 31.97 22.48
C ILE A 125 35.50 31.33 23.43
N ARG A 126 36.77 31.51 23.14
CA ARG A 126 37.85 31.19 24.06
C ARG A 126 38.55 32.45 24.54
N LEU A 127 38.59 32.60 25.85
CA LEU A 127 39.41 33.63 26.51
C LEU A 127 40.70 32.95 27.01
N GLY A 128 41.77 33.06 26.19
CA GLY A 128 42.97 32.22 26.35
C GLY A 128 42.64 30.72 26.13
N ASP A 129 42.94 29.87 27.10
CA ASP A 129 42.65 28.45 27.02
C ASP A 129 41.29 28.05 27.56
N VAL A 130 40.54 29.00 28.17
CA VAL A 130 39.24 28.71 28.81
C VAL A 130 38.09 28.97 27.82
N PRO A 131 37.25 27.97 27.50
CA PRO A 131 36.04 28.20 26.74
C PRO A 131 35.04 28.92 27.63
N VAL A 132 34.49 30.04 27.15
CA VAL A 132 33.48 30.83 27.83
C VAL A 132 32.32 31.12 26.90
N TYR A 133 31.16 31.37 27.50
CA TYR A 133 30.01 31.93 26.82
C TYR A 133 29.88 33.39 27.21
N ILE A 134 29.86 34.29 26.24
CA ILE A 134 29.63 35.72 26.48
C ILE A 134 28.23 36.05 26.02
N TYR A 135 27.39 36.53 26.91
CA TYR A 135 26.09 37.07 26.61
C TYR A 135 26.10 38.61 26.80
N ALA A 136 25.72 39.28 25.75
CA ALA A 136 25.72 40.73 25.67
C ALA A 136 24.27 41.23 25.71
N VAL A 137 24.00 42.19 26.62
CA VAL A 137 22.69 42.81 26.78
C VAL A 137 22.86 44.32 26.60
N PRO A 138 22.06 44.97 25.73
CA PRO A 138 22.05 46.45 25.67
C PRO A 138 21.51 47.04 26.97
N LEU A 139 22.07 48.14 27.40
CA LEU A 139 21.63 48.91 28.58
C LEU A 139 20.92 50.16 28.12
N HIS A 140 19.76 50.41 28.66
CA HIS A 140 18.86 51.46 28.22
C HIS A 140 18.72 52.61 29.26
N GLU A 141 18.48 53.78 28.73
CA GLU A 141 18.00 54.93 29.49
C GLU A 141 16.77 55.51 28.77
N GLY A 142 15.60 55.16 29.27
CA GLY A 142 14.38 55.36 28.49
C GLY A 142 14.42 54.56 27.18
N ASP A 143 14.25 55.21 26.04
CA ASP A 143 14.29 54.58 24.74
C ASP A 143 15.67 54.54 24.11
N ALA A 144 16.71 55.10 24.74
CA ALA A 144 18.06 55.19 24.16
C ALA A 144 19.01 54.14 24.73
N VAL A 145 19.78 53.47 23.87
CA VAL A 145 20.84 52.56 24.32
C VAL A 145 22.05 53.39 24.77
N VAL A 146 22.44 53.25 26.04
CA VAL A 146 23.51 54.02 26.66
C VAL A 146 24.77 53.20 26.95
N GLY A 147 24.72 51.90 26.68
CA GLY A 147 25.88 51.03 26.86
C GLY A 147 25.57 49.57 26.63
N GLY A 148 26.47 48.71 27.02
CA GLY A 148 26.28 47.24 26.92
C GLY A 148 26.83 46.53 28.17
N LEU A 149 26.13 45.49 28.56
CA LEU A 149 26.50 44.58 29.63
C LEU A 149 27.02 43.29 29.05
N ALA A 150 28.20 42.86 29.44
CA ALA A 150 28.73 41.51 29.10
C ALA A 150 28.69 40.61 30.32
N ILE A 151 28.07 39.49 30.19
CA ILE A 151 28.11 38.38 31.14
C ILE A 151 28.99 37.30 30.56
N VAL A 152 29.97 36.86 31.31
CA VAL A 152 30.94 35.85 30.87
C VAL A 152 30.85 34.63 31.75
N ASP A 153 30.32 33.56 31.22
CA ASP A 153 30.17 32.29 31.92
C ASP A 153 31.25 31.31 31.53
N ASP A 154 31.76 30.55 32.50
CA ASP A 154 32.77 29.50 32.25
C ASP A 154 32.07 28.25 31.62
N ALA A 155 32.40 27.99 30.38
CA ALA A 155 31.90 26.83 29.66
C ALA A 155 32.83 25.61 29.74
N SER A 156 33.89 25.65 30.56
CA SER A 156 34.89 24.57 30.65
C SER A 156 34.29 23.28 31.21
N TYR A 157 33.32 23.42 32.12
CA TYR A 157 32.62 22.28 32.72
C TYR A 157 31.89 21.42 31.68
N ILE A 158 31.40 22.00 30.57
CA ILE A 158 30.75 21.27 29.47
C ILE A 158 31.72 20.21 28.89
N ASN A 159 33.00 20.58 28.73
CA ASN A 159 33.99 19.64 28.20
C ASN A 159 34.44 18.60 29.22
N VAL A 160 34.52 18.98 30.51
CA VAL A 160 34.88 18.05 31.61
C VAL A 160 33.76 17.06 31.82
N GLN A 161 32.53 17.54 31.90
CA GLN A 161 31.33 16.73 32.08
C GLN A 161 31.09 15.85 30.85
N GLY A 162 31.31 16.39 29.66
CA GLY A 162 31.25 15.63 28.42
C GLY A 162 32.24 14.45 28.33
N ARG A 163 33.48 14.60 28.88
CA ARG A 163 34.48 13.52 28.97
C ARG A 163 34.09 12.45 29.97
N ARG A 164 33.52 12.86 31.13
CA ARG A 164 33.03 11.94 32.16
C ARG A 164 31.86 11.10 31.65
N ILE A 165 30.86 11.75 31.05
CA ILE A 165 29.69 11.12 30.45
C ILE A 165 30.14 10.14 29.34
N TRP A 166 31.07 10.56 28.49
CA TRP A 166 31.58 9.69 27.41
C TRP A 166 32.21 8.43 27.95
N ARG A 167 33.02 8.52 29.00
CA ARG A 167 33.68 7.38 29.63
C ARG A 167 32.68 6.43 30.29
N GLU A 168 31.73 6.97 31.03
CA GLU A 168 30.71 6.18 31.74
C GLU A 168 29.76 5.49 30.75
N THR A 169 29.29 6.21 29.71
CA THR A 169 28.44 5.68 28.67
C THR A 169 29.15 4.60 27.84
N PHE A 170 30.39 4.88 27.45
CA PHE A 170 31.21 3.90 26.73
C PHE A 170 31.43 2.61 27.53
N LEU A 171 31.69 2.70 28.83
CA LEU A 171 31.91 1.53 29.69
C LEU A 171 30.60 0.70 29.83
N ARG A 172 29.46 1.40 30.02
CA ARG A 172 28.14 0.74 30.07
C ARG A 172 27.82 0.00 28.77
N VAL A 173 28.06 0.66 27.64
CA VAL A 173 27.84 0.07 26.32
C VAL A 173 28.74 -1.13 26.10
N LEU A 174 30.00 -1.07 26.50
CA LEU A 174 30.95 -2.18 26.37
C LEU A 174 30.52 -3.41 27.17
N VAL A 175 30.03 -3.18 28.39
CA VAL A 175 29.49 -4.29 29.24
C VAL A 175 28.19 -4.84 28.61
N LEU A 176 27.30 -3.98 28.11
CA LEU A 176 26.06 -4.41 27.48
C LEU A 176 26.31 -5.25 26.20
N VAL A 177 27.24 -4.80 25.36
CA VAL A 177 27.64 -5.53 24.14
C VAL A 177 28.23 -6.89 24.49
N PHE A 178 29.08 -6.93 25.53
CA PHE A 178 29.66 -8.19 26.00
C PHE A 178 28.57 -9.16 26.49
N LEU A 179 27.66 -8.71 27.34
CA LEU A 179 26.57 -9.54 27.86
C LEU A 179 25.62 -10.03 26.76
N ILE A 180 25.21 -9.14 25.82
CA ILE A 180 24.34 -9.52 24.71
C ILE A 180 25.06 -10.54 23.80
N THR A 181 26.35 -10.32 23.54
CA THR A 181 27.15 -11.24 22.72
C THR A 181 27.25 -12.61 23.36
N LEU A 182 27.55 -12.64 24.67
CA LEU A 182 27.66 -13.90 25.43
C LEU A 182 26.33 -14.65 25.48
N THR A 183 25.23 -13.95 25.78
CA THR A 183 23.89 -14.57 25.83
C THR A 183 23.45 -15.07 24.46
N THR A 184 23.68 -14.28 23.39
CA THR A 184 23.37 -14.70 22.03
C THR A 184 24.17 -15.94 21.61
N LEU A 185 25.46 -16.00 21.91
CA LEU A 185 26.29 -17.16 21.64
C LEU A 185 25.80 -18.41 22.37
N LEU A 186 25.36 -18.27 23.62
CA LEU A 186 24.84 -19.39 24.43
C LEU A 186 23.48 -19.86 23.85
N ILE A 187 22.59 -18.94 23.53
CA ILE A 187 21.28 -19.27 22.96
C ILE A 187 21.44 -19.94 21.59
N VAL A 188 22.27 -19.40 20.70
CA VAL A 188 22.50 -19.98 19.36
C VAL A 188 23.12 -21.38 19.48
N ARG A 189 24.06 -21.57 20.42
CA ARG A 189 24.71 -22.88 20.64
C ARG A 189 23.72 -23.93 21.16
N TRP A 190 22.83 -23.55 22.08
CA TRP A 190 21.94 -24.52 22.75
C TRP A 190 20.61 -24.69 22.03
N SER A 191 20.06 -23.60 21.47
CA SER A 191 18.73 -23.61 20.90
C SER A 191 18.69 -23.93 19.38
N ILE A 192 19.75 -23.63 18.62
CA ILE A 192 19.74 -23.77 17.17
C ILE A 192 20.66 -24.85 16.65
N THR A 193 21.95 -24.86 17.08
CA THR A 193 22.93 -25.76 16.46
C THR A 193 22.80 -27.23 16.86
N GLY A 194 22.39 -27.51 18.09
CA GLY A 194 22.18 -28.87 18.58
C GLY A 194 20.97 -29.57 17.89
N PRO A 195 19.81 -28.97 17.92
CA PRO A 195 18.60 -29.52 17.27
C PRO A 195 18.73 -29.68 15.75
N ILE A 196 19.28 -28.66 15.06
CA ILE A 196 19.47 -28.71 13.59
C ILE A 196 20.44 -29.82 13.17
N ALA A 197 21.51 -30.05 13.93
CA ALA A 197 22.46 -31.12 13.64
C ALA A 197 21.78 -32.50 13.75
N ARG A 198 20.90 -32.69 14.73
CA ARG A 198 20.13 -33.94 14.92
C ARG A 198 19.05 -34.11 13.84
N ALA A 199 18.33 -33.04 13.49
CA ALA A 199 17.36 -33.04 12.38
C ALA A 199 18.01 -33.33 11.03
N ALA A 200 19.20 -32.78 10.78
CA ALA A 200 19.96 -33.03 9.56
C ALA A 200 20.50 -34.49 9.47
N GLN A 201 20.85 -35.11 10.59
CA GLN A 201 21.22 -36.51 10.62
C GLN A 201 20.02 -37.42 10.34
N TRP A 202 18.86 -37.10 10.90
CA TRP A 202 17.61 -37.81 10.63
C TRP A 202 17.15 -37.69 9.16
N MET A 203 17.24 -36.50 8.58
CA MET A 203 16.93 -36.29 7.13
C MET A 203 17.89 -37.08 6.22
N ARG A 204 19.17 -37.20 6.57
CA ARG A 204 20.11 -38.03 5.80
C ARG A 204 19.78 -39.53 5.87
N ALA A 205 19.33 -40.02 7.04
CA ALA A 205 18.87 -41.39 7.20
C ALA A 205 17.61 -41.69 6.37
N LEU A 206 16.65 -40.75 6.30
CA LEU A 206 15.48 -40.88 5.45
C LEU A 206 15.81 -40.83 3.95
N ARG A 207 16.83 -40.06 3.54
CA ARG A 207 17.26 -39.99 2.12
C ARG A 207 17.99 -41.24 1.64
N THR A 208 18.66 -41.98 2.52
CA THR A 208 19.45 -43.15 2.17
C THR A 208 18.68 -44.47 2.21
N GLY A 209 17.39 -44.46 2.55
CA GLY A 209 16.50 -45.63 2.43
C GLY A 209 16.88 -46.84 3.30
N LYS A 210 17.80 -46.69 4.24
CA LYS A 210 18.13 -47.75 5.18
C LYS A 210 17.24 -47.60 6.42
N PRO A 211 16.38 -48.62 6.72
CA PRO A 211 15.65 -48.63 7.97
C PRO A 211 16.67 -48.95 9.08
N SER A 212 17.35 -47.92 9.61
CA SER A 212 17.99 -48.06 10.89
C SER A 212 16.90 -48.06 11.95
N SER A 213 16.90 -49.08 12.80
CA SER A 213 16.13 -49.24 14.03
C SER A 213 15.71 -47.90 14.62
N ARG A 214 14.39 -47.73 14.91
CA ARG A 214 13.84 -46.56 15.59
C ARG A 214 14.86 -45.90 16.49
N PRO A 215 15.35 -44.70 16.16
CA PRO A 215 16.06 -43.92 17.18
C PRO A 215 15.03 -43.64 18.27
N ALA A 216 15.41 -43.86 19.52
CA ALA A 216 14.63 -43.47 20.68
C ALA A 216 14.09 -42.03 20.40
N GLU A 217 12.78 -41.82 20.56
CA GLU A 217 12.17 -40.51 20.52
C GLU A 217 13.03 -39.56 21.35
N PRO A 218 13.55 -38.49 20.80
CA PRO A 218 14.21 -37.52 21.63
C PRO A 218 13.15 -36.94 22.55
N ASP A 219 13.41 -37.06 23.83
CA ASP A 219 12.64 -36.49 24.95
C ASP A 219 12.70 -34.94 24.84
N LEU A 220 11.96 -34.39 23.94
CA LEU A 220 11.92 -32.97 23.58
C LEU A 220 10.47 -32.57 23.30
N ASP A 221 9.71 -32.38 24.39
CA ASP A 221 8.35 -31.88 24.35
C ASP A 221 8.19 -30.57 23.53
N MET A 222 9.28 -29.82 23.38
CA MET A 222 9.34 -28.58 22.63
C MET A 222 9.43 -28.78 21.08
N PHE A 223 9.78 -29.98 20.60
CA PHE A 223 9.94 -30.29 19.18
C PHE A 223 8.93 -31.33 18.66
N ARG A 224 8.00 -31.81 19.51
CA ARG A 224 6.88 -32.63 19.04
C ARG A 224 6.09 -32.02 17.86
N PRO A 225 5.77 -30.70 17.84
CA PRO A 225 5.13 -30.09 16.67
C PRO A 225 6.01 -30.18 15.42
N LEU A 226 7.32 -29.97 15.58
CA LEU A 226 8.28 -30.04 14.47
C LEU A 226 8.46 -31.45 13.93
N ALA A 227 8.50 -32.48 14.80
CA ALA A 227 8.58 -33.89 14.41
C ALA A 227 7.29 -34.34 13.70
N HIS A 228 6.13 -33.85 14.13
CA HIS A 228 4.84 -34.11 13.49
C HIS A 228 4.73 -33.39 12.15
N GLU A 229 5.14 -32.14 12.07
CA GLU A 229 5.21 -31.38 10.83
C GLU A 229 6.24 -31.97 9.84
N MET A 230 7.37 -32.50 10.34
CA MET A 230 8.35 -33.18 9.49
C MET A 230 7.85 -34.53 9.00
N ALA A 231 7.08 -35.27 9.80
CA ALA A 231 6.41 -36.51 9.34
C ALA A 231 5.32 -36.19 8.30
N ASN A 232 4.53 -35.16 8.53
CA ASN A 232 3.57 -34.62 7.56
C ASN A 232 4.28 -34.08 6.29
N PHE A 233 5.42 -33.44 6.46
CA PHE A 233 6.26 -32.97 5.34
C PHE A 233 6.87 -34.13 4.56
N ALA A 234 7.29 -35.21 5.23
CA ALA A 234 7.79 -36.41 4.54
C ALA A 234 6.67 -37.14 3.78
N ALA A 235 5.46 -37.20 4.35
CA ALA A 235 4.27 -37.71 3.68
C ALA A 235 3.84 -36.80 2.51
N SER A 236 3.87 -35.48 2.72
CA SER A 236 3.64 -34.45 1.72
C SER A 236 4.72 -34.47 0.60
N LEU A 237 5.99 -34.69 0.95
CA LEU A 237 7.09 -34.85 -0.01
C LEU A 237 6.93 -36.14 -0.85
N LYS A 238 6.43 -37.22 -0.26
CA LYS A 238 6.10 -38.45 -1.01
C LYS A 238 4.90 -38.24 -1.93
N ALA A 239 3.87 -37.56 -1.44
CA ALA A 239 2.72 -37.16 -2.25
C ALA A 239 3.13 -36.13 -3.32
N ALA A 240 3.96 -35.14 -2.96
CA ALA A 240 4.49 -34.16 -3.91
C ALA A 240 5.47 -34.78 -4.92
N ARG A 241 6.19 -35.84 -4.55
CA ARG A 241 7.09 -36.57 -5.46
C ARG A 241 6.30 -37.43 -6.45
N SER A 242 5.22 -38.08 -6.01
CA SER A 242 4.29 -38.78 -6.92
C SER A 242 3.50 -37.76 -7.76
N ALA A 243 3.11 -36.62 -7.22
CA ALA A 243 2.49 -35.54 -7.98
C ALA A 243 3.50 -34.85 -8.92
N ALA A 244 4.77 -34.70 -8.50
CA ALA A 244 5.83 -34.16 -9.36
C ALA A 244 6.31 -35.18 -10.42
N GLU A 245 6.22 -36.48 -10.15
CA GLU A 245 6.44 -37.52 -11.19
C GLU A 245 5.25 -37.58 -12.15
N GLN A 246 4.02 -37.41 -11.69
CA GLN A 246 2.85 -37.18 -12.55
C GLN A 246 2.94 -35.82 -13.26
N GLU A 247 3.37 -34.78 -12.59
CA GLU A 247 3.56 -33.47 -13.19
C GLU A 247 4.80 -33.41 -14.09
N ALA A 248 5.85 -34.21 -13.85
CA ALA A 248 6.98 -34.40 -14.79
C ALA A 248 6.60 -35.23 -16.01
N GLN A 249 5.69 -36.20 -15.89
CA GLN A 249 5.07 -36.86 -17.03
C GLN A 249 4.11 -35.91 -17.77
N LEU A 250 3.40 -35.05 -17.05
CA LEU A 250 2.62 -33.96 -17.62
C LEU A 250 3.52 -32.84 -18.18
N ARG A 251 4.70 -32.59 -17.61
CA ARG A 251 5.69 -31.62 -18.11
C ARG A 251 6.45 -32.14 -19.32
N GLN A 252 6.71 -33.41 -19.47
CA GLN A 252 7.23 -33.99 -20.72
C GLN A 252 6.17 -34.00 -21.85
N ALA A 253 4.88 -33.99 -21.49
CA ALA A 253 3.80 -33.72 -22.45
C ALA A 253 3.48 -32.22 -22.59
N ALA A 254 4.09 -31.36 -21.80
CA ALA A 254 3.72 -29.96 -21.60
C ALA A 254 4.89 -28.99 -21.44
N ASP A 255 5.65 -28.78 -22.47
CA ASP A 255 5.97 -27.43 -22.92
C ASP A 255 4.68 -26.69 -23.33
N ALA A 256 3.55 -27.20 -22.94
CA ALA A 256 2.24 -26.75 -23.33
C ALA A 256 1.77 -25.61 -22.41
N PHE A 257 1.80 -24.46 -22.97
CA PHE A 257 1.05 -23.25 -22.73
C PHE A 257 -0.33 -23.54 -22.08
N TRP A 258 -0.76 -22.75 -21.09
CA TRP A 258 -2.07 -22.84 -20.49
C TRP A 258 -3.15 -22.37 -21.49
N THR A 259 -4.06 -23.27 -21.86
CA THR A 259 -5.21 -23.03 -22.74
C THR A 259 -6.52 -23.18 -21.96
N ALA A 260 -7.63 -22.77 -22.57
CA ALA A 260 -8.96 -22.98 -22.02
C ALA A 260 -9.29 -24.47 -21.77
N GLU A 261 -8.85 -25.35 -22.69
CA GLU A 261 -9.06 -26.79 -22.59
C GLU A 261 -8.28 -27.38 -21.41
N ARG A 262 -7.01 -27.00 -21.26
CA ARG A 262 -6.18 -27.43 -20.14
C ARG A 262 -6.75 -26.97 -18.81
N LEU A 263 -7.21 -25.73 -18.74
CA LEU A 263 -7.89 -25.18 -17.57
C LEU A 263 -9.14 -26.02 -17.26
N SER A 264 -9.94 -26.34 -18.27
CA SER A 264 -11.16 -27.11 -18.09
C SER A 264 -10.89 -28.48 -17.47
N VAL A 265 -9.88 -29.20 -17.96
CA VAL A 265 -9.48 -30.52 -17.42
C VAL A 265 -8.99 -30.38 -15.98
N HIS A 266 -8.15 -29.38 -15.71
CA HIS A 266 -7.60 -29.11 -14.36
C HIS A 266 -8.71 -28.80 -13.33
N VAL A 267 -9.64 -27.93 -13.70
CA VAL A 267 -10.74 -27.50 -12.83
C VAL A 267 -11.67 -28.66 -12.50
N ARG A 268 -12.05 -29.49 -13.49
CA ARG A 268 -12.86 -30.68 -13.24
C ARG A 268 -12.18 -31.63 -12.26
N GLY A 269 -10.87 -31.85 -12.40
CA GLY A 269 -10.11 -32.71 -11.49
C GLY A 269 -10.05 -32.16 -10.05
N ARG A 270 -10.00 -30.83 -9.88
CA ARG A 270 -9.93 -30.19 -8.56
C ARG A 270 -11.27 -30.03 -7.85
N LEU A 271 -12.32 -29.71 -8.60
CA LEU A 271 -13.67 -29.56 -8.05
C LEU A 271 -14.34 -30.90 -7.71
N GLY A 272 -14.03 -31.98 -8.45
CA GLY A 272 -14.71 -33.25 -8.28
C GLY A 272 -16.23 -33.11 -8.50
N GLU A 273 -17.02 -33.43 -7.46
CA GLU A 273 -18.49 -33.30 -7.47
C GLU A 273 -18.98 -31.92 -7.01
N SER A 274 -18.08 -31.05 -6.52
CA SER A 274 -18.44 -29.70 -6.03
C SER A 274 -18.82 -28.79 -7.20
N ARG A 275 -19.86 -27.97 -7.00
CA ARG A 275 -20.25 -26.93 -7.97
C ARG A 275 -19.58 -25.59 -7.66
N LEU A 276 -19.16 -24.91 -8.72
CA LEU A 276 -18.57 -23.58 -8.64
C LEU A 276 -19.64 -22.50 -8.87
N PHE A 277 -19.67 -21.53 -7.97
CA PHE A 277 -20.44 -20.30 -8.08
C PHE A 277 -19.49 -19.11 -8.23
N VAL A 278 -19.74 -18.28 -9.23
CA VAL A 278 -19.04 -17.01 -9.41
C VAL A 278 -20.04 -15.89 -9.15
N VAL A 279 -19.67 -14.92 -8.32
CA VAL A 279 -20.47 -13.73 -8.08
C VAL A 279 -19.70 -12.51 -8.57
N ALA A 280 -20.26 -11.79 -9.54
CA ALA A 280 -19.69 -10.55 -10.07
C ALA A 280 -20.77 -9.51 -10.29
N ASN A 281 -20.43 -8.23 -10.20
CA ASN A 281 -21.40 -7.16 -10.47
C ASN A 281 -21.83 -7.16 -11.95
N ARG A 282 -20.91 -7.47 -12.87
CA ARG A 282 -21.17 -7.55 -14.29
C ARG A 282 -21.54 -8.97 -14.71
N GLU A 283 -22.53 -9.03 -15.56
CA GLU A 283 -22.93 -10.26 -16.25
C GLU A 283 -22.07 -10.54 -17.49
N PRO A 284 -21.89 -11.82 -17.87
CA PRO A 284 -21.14 -12.21 -19.06
C PRO A 284 -21.90 -11.97 -20.37
N TYR A 285 -23.23 -11.92 -20.32
CA TYR A 285 -24.12 -11.69 -21.46
C TYR A 285 -25.19 -10.68 -21.09
N ILE A 286 -25.23 -9.55 -21.81
CA ILE A 286 -26.24 -8.49 -21.69
C ILE A 286 -27.20 -8.61 -22.87
N HIS A 287 -28.51 -8.60 -22.60
CA HIS A 287 -29.51 -8.63 -23.65
C HIS A 287 -30.12 -7.24 -23.83
N ARG A 288 -30.05 -6.77 -25.06
CA ARG A 288 -30.62 -5.47 -25.46
C ARG A 288 -31.66 -5.61 -26.55
N ARG A 289 -32.62 -4.70 -26.55
CA ARG A 289 -33.59 -4.62 -27.63
C ARG A 289 -32.98 -3.98 -28.86
N GLN A 290 -33.06 -4.68 -29.99
CA GLN A 290 -32.66 -4.17 -31.29
C GLN A 290 -33.82 -4.32 -32.25
N GLY A 291 -34.56 -3.21 -32.49
CA GLY A 291 -35.77 -3.21 -33.28
C GLY A 291 -36.85 -4.10 -32.66
N ARG A 292 -37.24 -5.21 -33.36
CA ARG A 292 -38.22 -6.18 -32.87
C ARG A 292 -37.58 -7.40 -32.22
N GLY A 293 -36.25 -7.50 -32.18
CA GLY A 293 -35.54 -8.64 -31.64
C GLY A 293 -34.79 -8.32 -30.36
N VAL A 294 -34.24 -9.35 -29.73
CA VAL A 294 -33.32 -9.25 -28.59
C VAL A 294 -31.95 -9.75 -29.06
N GLU A 295 -30.94 -8.95 -28.85
CA GLU A 295 -29.54 -9.28 -29.16
C GLU A 295 -28.77 -9.52 -27.87
N ALA A 296 -27.98 -10.60 -27.84
CA ALA A 296 -27.05 -10.90 -26.76
C ALA A 296 -25.69 -10.23 -27.05
N ILE A 297 -25.24 -9.36 -26.17
CA ILE A 297 -23.98 -8.66 -26.28
C ILE A 297 -23.02 -9.21 -25.22
N VAL A 298 -21.83 -9.61 -25.63
CA VAL A 298 -20.73 -9.98 -24.73
C VAL A 298 -19.95 -8.73 -24.38
N PRO A 299 -20.00 -8.22 -23.12
CA PRO A 299 -19.21 -7.07 -22.74
C PRO A 299 -17.73 -7.40 -22.77
N ALA A 300 -16.90 -6.51 -23.29
CA ALA A 300 -15.46 -6.65 -23.23
C ALA A 300 -14.99 -6.66 -21.75
N SER A 301 -14.54 -7.80 -21.27
CA SER A 301 -14.12 -7.97 -19.87
C SER A 301 -13.11 -9.10 -19.75
N GLY A 302 -11.89 -8.78 -19.27
CA GLY A 302 -10.88 -9.79 -18.95
C GLY A 302 -11.35 -10.81 -17.90
N LEU A 303 -12.25 -10.42 -17.02
CA LEU A 303 -12.86 -11.31 -16.02
C LEU A 303 -13.73 -12.39 -16.70
N VAL A 304 -14.53 -12.02 -17.70
CA VAL A 304 -15.36 -12.97 -18.47
C VAL A 304 -14.45 -13.92 -19.21
N THR A 305 -13.44 -13.43 -19.92
CA THR A 305 -12.44 -14.25 -20.62
C THR A 305 -11.76 -15.25 -19.70
N ALA A 306 -11.49 -14.86 -18.43
CA ALA A 306 -10.83 -15.72 -17.44
C ALA A 306 -11.73 -16.84 -16.92
N LEU A 307 -12.96 -16.52 -16.56
CA LEU A 307 -13.82 -17.39 -15.76
C LEU A 307 -14.85 -18.17 -16.60
N GLU A 308 -15.19 -17.69 -17.78
CA GLU A 308 -16.14 -18.40 -18.65
C GLU A 308 -15.67 -19.82 -19.02
N PRO A 309 -14.40 -20.06 -19.43
CA PRO A 309 -13.91 -21.42 -19.69
C PRO A 309 -14.03 -22.34 -18.47
N VAL A 310 -13.81 -21.78 -17.26
CA VAL A 310 -13.96 -22.52 -16.02
C VAL A 310 -15.40 -22.95 -15.81
N LEU A 311 -16.35 -22.02 -15.93
CA LEU A 311 -17.78 -22.30 -15.73
C LEU A 311 -18.34 -23.23 -16.78
N ARG A 312 -17.92 -23.10 -18.03
CA ARG A 312 -18.24 -24.05 -19.10
C ARG A 312 -17.75 -25.48 -18.79
N ALA A 313 -16.58 -25.60 -18.14
CA ALA A 313 -15.98 -26.88 -17.80
C ALA A 313 -16.73 -27.64 -16.70
N CYS A 314 -17.28 -26.93 -15.71
CA CYS A 314 -17.87 -27.53 -14.51
C CYS A 314 -19.38 -27.35 -14.39
N ASP A 315 -20.06 -26.86 -15.43
CA ASP A 315 -21.49 -26.49 -15.38
C ASP A 315 -21.82 -25.61 -14.19
N GLY A 316 -20.97 -24.59 -13.97
CA GLY A 316 -21.08 -23.69 -12.83
C GLY A 316 -22.24 -22.70 -12.94
N THR A 317 -22.33 -21.80 -11.95
CA THR A 317 -23.36 -20.76 -11.92
C THR A 317 -22.69 -19.40 -11.77
N TRP A 318 -23.00 -18.48 -12.69
CA TRP A 318 -22.60 -17.06 -12.59
C TRP A 318 -23.77 -16.25 -12.05
N VAL A 319 -23.58 -15.60 -10.90
CA VAL A 319 -24.59 -14.70 -10.29
C VAL A 319 -24.19 -13.26 -10.55
N ALA A 320 -25.03 -12.49 -11.21
CA ALA A 320 -24.74 -11.11 -11.60
C ALA A 320 -25.97 -10.21 -11.61
N HIS A 321 -25.72 -8.87 -11.61
CA HIS A 321 -26.80 -7.90 -11.84
C HIS A 321 -27.22 -7.89 -13.31
N GLY A 322 -28.52 -8.06 -13.56
CA GLY A 322 -29.11 -7.90 -14.88
C GLY A 322 -29.27 -6.42 -15.23
N SER A 323 -28.48 -5.94 -16.18
CA SER A 323 -28.37 -4.52 -16.55
C SER A 323 -28.93 -4.20 -17.93
N GLY A 324 -29.21 -5.20 -18.73
CA GLY A 324 -29.80 -5.05 -20.07
C GLY A 324 -31.30 -4.78 -20.04
N ASP A 325 -31.76 -3.96 -20.96
CA ASP A 325 -33.17 -3.57 -21.07
C ASP A 325 -34.11 -4.75 -21.47
N ALA A 326 -33.54 -5.80 -22.08
CA ALA A 326 -34.23 -7.04 -22.42
C ALA A 326 -33.90 -8.23 -21.50
N ASP A 327 -33.06 -8.07 -20.48
CA ASP A 327 -32.60 -9.16 -19.62
C ASP A 327 -33.74 -9.89 -18.91
N ARG A 328 -34.77 -9.16 -18.47
CA ARG A 328 -35.93 -9.75 -17.79
C ARG A 328 -36.77 -10.67 -18.68
N GLU A 329 -36.72 -10.47 -19.98
CA GLU A 329 -37.49 -11.25 -20.94
C GLU A 329 -36.81 -12.58 -21.32
N THR A 330 -35.51 -12.70 -21.00
CA THR A 330 -34.68 -13.85 -21.42
C THR A 330 -34.46 -14.89 -20.33
N VAL A 331 -34.93 -14.61 -19.09
CA VAL A 331 -34.77 -15.51 -17.94
C VAL A 331 -36.01 -16.37 -17.69
N ASP A 332 -35.80 -17.50 -17.02
CA ASP A 332 -36.89 -18.35 -16.52
C ASP A 332 -37.57 -17.76 -15.25
N LYS A 333 -38.55 -18.48 -14.71
CA LYS A 333 -39.27 -18.10 -13.48
C LYS A 333 -38.38 -18.03 -12.22
N HIS A 334 -37.16 -18.52 -12.30
CA HIS A 334 -36.14 -18.47 -11.24
C HIS A 334 -35.03 -17.49 -11.56
N ASP A 335 -35.22 -16.56 -12.50
CA ASP A 335 -34.25 -15.57 -13.01
C ASP A 335 -32.95 -16.21 -13.54
N ARG A 336 -33.01 -17.41 -14.11
CA ARG A 336 -31.91 -18.16 -14.68
C ARG A 336 -31.98 -18.17 -16.19
N LEU A 337 -30.79 -18.18 -16.79
CA LEU A 337 -30.59 -18.36 -18.23
C LEU A 337 -29.41 -19.31 -18.46
N ARG A 338 -29.55 -20.21 -19.42
CA ARG A 338 -28.44 -21.04 -19.84
C ARG A 338 -27.63 -20.30 -20.89
N VAL A 339 -26.33 -20.20 -20.69
CA VAL A 339 -25.40 -19.45 -21.53
C VAL A 339 -24.16 -20.29 -21.87
N PRO A 340 -23.43 -19.98 -22.97
CA PRO A 340 -23.74 -19.00 -24.03
C PRO A 340 -25.03 -19.28 -24.79
N PRO A 341 -25.60 -18.27 -25.47
CA PRO A 341 -26.84 -18.50 -26.25
C PRO A 341 -26.72 -19.59 -27.31
N ASP A 342 -25.57 -19.68 -27.98
CA ASP A 342 -25.33 -20.60 -29.09
C ASP A 342 -24.90 -22.01 -28.62
N ASP A 343 -24.30 -22.16 -27.43
CA ASP A 343 -23.81 -23.40 -26.85
C ASP A 343 -23.98 -23.42 -25.33
N PRO A 344 -25.20 -23.64 -24.82
CA PRO A 344 -25.54 -23.50 -23.37
C PRO A 344 -24.76 -24.50 -22.52
N ARG A 345 -23.77 -24.01 -21.75
CA ARG A 345 -22.84 -24.84 -20.95
C ARG A 345 -22.91 -24.58 -19.46
N TYR A 346 -23.36 -23.37 -19.03
CA TYR A 346 -23.45 -23.01 -17.61
C TYR A 346 -24.65 -22.12 -17.34
N THR A 347 -24.93 -21.82 -16.07
CA THR A 347 -26.10 -21.05 -15.68
C THR A 347 -25.72 -19.60 -15.35
N LEU A 348 -26.40 -18.65 -15.95
CA LEU A 348 -26.41 -17.24 -15.52
C LEU A 348 -27.65 -17.01 -14.66
N ARG A 349 -27.45 -16.64 -13.40
CA ARG A 349 -28.48 -16.24 -12.43
C ARG A 349 -28.46 -14.73 -12.28
N ARG A 350 -29.54 -14.05 -12.65
CA ARG A 350 -29.65 -12.60 -12.56
C ARG A 350 -30.22 -12.14 -11.24
N VAL A 351 -29.67 -11.05 -10.72
CA VAL A 351 -30.15 -10.33 -9.54
C VAL A 351 -30.64 -8.96 -10.00
N TRP A 352 -31.85 -8.61 -9.62
CA TRP A 352 -32.47 -7.36 -10.02
C TRP A 352 -32.28 -6.31 -8.94
N LEU A 353 -31.75 -5.15 -9.33
CA LEU A 353 -31.62 -3.97 -8.47
C LEU A 353 -32.63 -2.91 -8.91
N THR A 354 -33.11 -2.12 -7.95
CA THR A 354 -33.81 -0.87 -8.29
C THR A 354 -32.79 0.18 -8.68
N LYS A 355 -33.27 1.25 -9.30
CA LYS A 355 -32.39 2.35 -9.71
C LYS A 355 -31.73 3.01 -8.49
N GLU A 356 -32.46 3.18 -7.39
CA GLU A 356 -31.95 3.75 -6.15
C GLU A 356 -30.90 2.83 -5.50
N GLU A 357 -31.09 1.51 -5.57
CA GLU A 357 -30.11 0.54 -5.11
C GLU A 357 -28.83 0.60 -5.95
N GLU A 358 -28.95 0.69 -7.28
CA GLU A 358 -27.80 0.84 -8.16
C GLU A 358 -27.07 2.18 -7.92
N GLU A 359 -27.82 3.27 -7.76
CA GLU A 359 -27.26 4.60 -7.46
C GLU A 359 -26.48 4.59 -6.14
N GLY A 360 -27.04 4.07 -5.04
CA GLY A 360 -26.38 4.05 -3.74
C GLY A 360 -25.25 3.04 -3.65
N TYR A 361 -25.49 1.79 -4.09
CA TYR A 361 -24.52 0.70 -4.02
C TYR A 361 -23.34 0.88 -4.98
N TYR A 362 -23.66 1.01 -6.30
CA TYR A 362 -22.63 1.00 -7.34
C TYR A 362 -22.00 2.38 -7.51
N TYR A 363 -22.83 3.41 -7.81
CA TYR A 363 -22.29 4.75 -8.05
C TYR A 363 -21.81 5.41 -6.75
N GLY A 364 -22.60 5.36 -5.67
CA GLY A 364 -22.30 5.96 -4.38
C GLY A 364 -21.17 5.24 -3.65
N PHE A 365 -21.51 4.21 -2.87
CA PHE A 365 -20.54 3.59 -1.96
C PHE A 365 -19.34 2.95 -2.66
N ALA A 366 -19.57 2.19 -3.75
CA ALA A 366 -18.48 1.55 -4.45
C ALA A 366 -17.60 2.55 -5.22
N ASN A 367 -18.17 3.48 -5.99
CA ASN A 367 -17.40 4.28 -6.95
C ASN A 367 -17.13 5.73 -6.51
N GLU A 368 -17.91 6.34 -5.63
CA GLU A 368 -17.55 7.60 -4.98
C GLU A 368 -16.85 7.39 -3.63
N GLY A 369 -17.01 6.24 -2.98
CA GLY A 369 -16.40 5.89 -1.70
C GLY A 369 -15.14 5.04 -1.85
N LEU A 370 -15.29 3.73 -2.11
CA LEU A 370 -14.18 2.76 -2.09
C LEU A 370 -13.19 2.96 -3.23
N TRP A 371 -13.64 3.28 -4.44
CA TRP A 371 -12.77 3.45 -5.59
C TRP A 371 -11.69 4.53 -5.37
N PRO A 372 -12.03 5.79 -5.02
CA PRO A 372 -11.00 6.80 -4.76
C PRO A 372 -10.18 6.49 -3.51
N LEU A 373 -10.77 5.90 -2.47
CA LEU A 373 -10.07 5.50 -1.26
C LEU A 373 -8.93 4.51 -1.56
N CYS A 374 -9.25 3.45 -2.31
CA CYS A 374 -8.31 2.38 -2.60
C CYS A 374 -7.22 2.78 -3.60
N HIS A 375 -7.52 3.65 -4.55
CA HIS A 375 -6.55 4.09 -5.56
C HIS A 375 -5.61 5.20 -5.10
N ILE A 376 -5.85 5.86 -3.97
CA ILE A 376 -5.01 6.95 -3.42
C ILE A 376 -4.69 8.03 -4.49
N ALA A 377 -5.59 8.24 -5.43
CA ALA A 377 -5.40 9.18 -6.54
C ALA A 377 -5.73 10.64 -6.14
N HIS A 378 -5.56 10.99 -4.86
CA HIS A 378 -5.87 12.30 -4.26
C HIS A 378 -7.30 12.78 -4.53
N ALA A 379 -8.18 11.87 -4.91
CA ALA A 379 -9.61 12.10 -5.02
C ALA A 379 -10.26 11.87 -3.66
N ARG A 380 -10.91 12.89 -3.11
CA ARG A 380 -11.57 12.77 -1.82
C ARG A 380 -12.73 11.76 -1.90
N PRO A 381 -12.70 10.65 -1.11
CA PRO A 381 -13.80 9.72 -1.02
C PRO A 381 -15.06 10.40 -0.45
N VAL A 382 -16.21 9.99 -0.93
CA VAL A 382 -17.51 10.44 -0.41
C VAL A 382 -18.23 9.26 0.20
N PHE A 383 -18.57 9.37 1.49
CA PHE A 383 -19.29 8.36 2.23
C PHE A 383 -20.61 8.91 2.75
N ARG A 384 -21.74 8.29 2.36
CA ARG A 384 -23.09 8.61 2.81
C ARG A 384 -23.70 7.38 3.47
N VAL A 385 -24.42 7.57 4.55
CA VAL A 385 -25.12 6.48 5.26
C VAL A 385 -26.12 5.77 4.34
N SER A 386 -26.86 6.52 3.54
CA SER A 386 -27.80 5.94 2.57
C SER A 386 -27.13 5.00 1.56
N ASP A 387 -25.94 5.38 1.07
CA ASP A 387 -25.18 4.56 0.12
C ASP A 387 -24.68 3.29 0.76
N TRP A 388 -24.24 3.37 2.04
CA TRP A 388 -23.87 2.21 2.83
C TRP A 388 -25.02 1.25 3.04
N GLU A 389 -26.22 1.74 3.40
CA GLU A 389 -27.42 0.92 3.57
C GLU A 389 -27.79 0.19 2.27
N HIS A 390 -27.67 0.85 1.13
CA HIS A 390 -27.83 0.21 -0.19
C HIS A 390 -26.76 -0.84 -0.45
N TYR A 391 -25.51 -0.57 -0.10
CA TYR A 391 -24.41 -1.53 -0.24
C TYR A 391 -24.66 -2.80 0.60
N GLU A 392 -25.08 -2.67 1.86
CA GLU A 392 -25.45 -3.81 2.72
C GLU A 392 -26.63 -4.58 2.13
N ARG A 393 -27.69 -3.87 1.71
CA ARG A 393 -28.91 -4.48 1.16
C ARG A 393 -28.62 -5.27 -0.11
N VAL A 394 -27.82 -4.71 -1.00
CA VAL A 394 -27.43 -5.37 -2.26
C VAL A 394 -26.54 -6.57 -2.00
N ASN A 395 -25.55 -6.48 -1.12
CA ASN A 395 -24.73 -7.63 -0.72
C ASN A 395 -25.60 -8.76 -0.15
N ARG A 396 -26.60 -8.44 0.69
CA ARG A 396 -27.56 -9.41 1.23
C ARG A 396 -28.40 -10.05 0.13
N ARG A 397 -28.92 -9.24 -0.81
CA ARG A 397 -29.70 -9.75 -1.95
C ARG A 397 -28.91 -10.73 -2.82
N PHE A 398 -27.63 -10.43 -3.08
CA PHE A 398 -26.74 -11.35 -3.77
C PHE A 398 -26.45 -12.60 -2.95
N ALA A 399 -26.25 -12.46 -1.64
CA ALA A 399 -26.04 -13.60 -0.75
C ALA A 399 -27.26 -14.53 -0.75
N ASP A 400 -28.47 -13.99 -0.66
CA ASP A 400 -29.72 -14.75 -0.68
C ASP A 400 -29.91 -15.49 -2.02
N ALA A 401 -29.58 -14.83 -3.15
CA ALA A 401 -29.61 -15.44 -4.47
C ALA A 401 -28.63 -16.62 -4.57
N VAL A 402 -27.40 -16.45 -4.08
CA VAL A 402 -26.36 -17.51 -4.06
C VAL A 402 -26.77 -18.64 -3.14
N LEU A 403 -27.25 -18.37 -1.93
CA LEU A 403 -27.69 -19.39 -0.97
C LEU A 403 -28.82 -20.24 -1.52
N LYS A 404 -29.75 -19.62 -2.25
CA LYS A 404 -30.83 -20.33 -2.94
C LYS A 404 -30.30 -21.25 -4.04
N GLU A 405 -29.27 -20.82 -4.78
CA GLU A 405 -28.63 -21.70 -5.78
C GLU A 405 -27.83 -22.85 -5.14
N MET A 406 -27.33 -22.67 -3.91
CA MET A 406 -26.56 -23.67 -3.15
C MET A 406 -27.45 -24.67 -2.37
N GLU A 407 -28.79 -24.53 -2.37
CA GLU A 407 -29.68 -25.44 -1.68
C GLU A 407 -29.48 -26.90 -2.12
N GLY A 408 -29.38 -27.82 -1.17
CA GLY A 408 -29.19 -29.23 -1.41
C GLY A 408 -27.81 -29.66 -1.89
N MET A 409 -26.86 -28.72 -2.06
CA MET A 409 -25.49 -29.05 -2.47
C MET A 409 -24.57 -29.26 -1.27
N HIS A 410 -23.63 -30.18 -1.42
CA HIS A 410 -22.62 -30.47 -0.40
C HIS A 410 -21.31 -29.74 -0.75
N ARG A 411 -20.72 -29.01 0.21
CA ARG A 411 -19.44 -28.31 0.07
C ARG A 411 -19.31 -27.46 -1.21
N PRO A 412 -20.26 -26.52 -1.47
CA PRO A 412 -20.21 -25.68 -2.66
C PRO A 412 -18.98 -24.78 -2.63
N VAL A 413 -18.47 -24.39 -3.82
CA VAL A 413 -17.31 -23.53 -3.98
C VAL A 413 -17.77 -22.17 -4.52
N LEU A 414 -17.47 -21.08 -3.82
CA LEU A 414 -17.86 -19.72 -4.17
C LEU A 414 -16.64 -18.86 -4.45
N LEU A 415 -16.64 -18.15 -5.55
CA LEU A 415 -15.66 -17.13 -5.92
C LEU A 415 -16.37 -15.80 -6.15
N ALA A 416 -16.33 -14.91 -5.15
CA ALA A 416 -16.81 -13.54 -5.25
C ALA A 416 -15.75 -12.65 -5.93
N GLN A 417 -16.23 -11.70 -6.74
CA GLN A 417 -15.37 -10.82 -7.52
C GLN A 417 -15.53 -9.37 -7.10
N ASP A 418 -14.42 -8.80 -6.66
CA ASP A 418 -14.18 -7.38 -6.51
C ASP A 418 -14.84 -6.70 -5.30
N TYR A 419 -14.50 -5.44 -5.07
CA TYR A 419 -14.86 -4.57 -3.94
C TYR A 419 -16.38 -4.33 -3.78
N HIS A 420 -17.15 -4.73 -4.74
CA HIS A 420 -18.61 -4.66 -4.69
C HIS A 420 -19.23 -5.60 -3.64
N PHE A 421 -18.51 -6.64 -3.26
CA PHE A 421 -19.02 -7.75 -2.44
C PHE A 421 -18.24 -8.00 -1.15
N ALA A 422 -17.70 -6.94 -0.52
CA ALA A 422 -16.90 -7.10 0.69
C ALA A 422 -17.65 -7.76 1.87
N LEU A 423 -18.99 -7.65 1.92
CA LEU A 423 -19.80 -8.21 3.00
C LEU A 423 -20.31 -9.63 2.71
N LEU A 424 -20.35 -10.00 1.43
CA LEU A 424 -20.93 -11.26 0.94
C LEU A 424 -20.24 -12.50 1.53
N PRO A 425 -18.88 -12.59 1.62
CA PRO A 425 -18.23 -13.79 2.15
C PRO A 425 -18.71 -14.17 3.55
N ARG A 426 -18.82 -13.21 4.46
CA ARG A 426 -19.29 -13.47 5.83
C ARG A 426 -20.77 -13.89 5.87
N MET A 427 -21.61 -13.31 5.02
CA MET A 427 -23.02 -13.67 4.91
C MET A 427 -23.18 -15.13 4.46
N ILE A 428 -22.43 -15.54 3.45
CA ILE A 428 -22.43 -16.93 2.95
C ILE A 428 -21.88 -17.89 4.01
N LYS A 429 -20.72 -17.57 4.59
CA LYS A 429 -20.06 -18.48 5.55
C LYS A 429 -20.88 -18.71 6.82
N LYS A 430 -21.62 -17.69 7.29
CA LYS A 430 -22.56 -17.85 8.41
C LYS A 430 -23.72 -18.81 8.09
N ALA A 431 -24.26 -18.75 6.88
CA ALA A 431 -25.37 -19.60 6.45
C ALA A 431 -24.91 -21.00 6.01
N ARG A 432 -23.71 -21.11 5.43
CA ARG A 432 -23.13 -22.34 4.88
C ARG A 432 -21.68 -22.47 5.33
N PRO A 433 -21.42 -22.93 6.55
CA PRO A 433 -20.05 -23.14 7.06
C PRO A 433 -19.26 -24.19 6.23
N ASP A 434 -19.96 -25.11 5.57
CA ASP A 434 -19.40 -26.14 4.69
C ASP A 434 -18.95 -25.61 3.31
N ALA A 435 -19.34 -24.39 2.92
CA ALA A 435 -18.94 -23.78 1.67
C ALA A 435 -17.45 -23.34 1.72
N ARG A 436 -16.72 -23.53 0.61
CA ARG A 436 -15.44 -22.88 0.39
C ARG A 436 -15.67 -21.54 -0.28
N VAL A 437 -15.25 -20.48 0.35
CA VAL A 437 -15.53 -19.10 -0.08
C VAL A 437 -14.24 -18.37 -0.35
N ALA A 438 -14.06 -17.87 -1.58
CA ALA A 438 -13.02 -16.92 -1.92
C ALA A 438 -13.60 -15.59 -2.36
N ILE A 439 -12.83 -14.53 -2.12
CA ILE A 439 -13.05 -13.23 -2.76
C ILE A 439 -11.76 -12.77 -3.42
N PHE A 440 -11.87 -12.31 -4.65
CA PHE A 440 -10.75 -11.67 -5.36
C PHE A 440 -10.99 -10.16 -5.48
N TRP A 441 -10.08 -9.38 -4.92
CA TRP A 441 -10.14 -7.93 -4.86
C TRP A 441 -9.29 -7.32 -5.98
N HIS A 442 -9.93 -6.72 -6.98
CA HIS A 442 -9.26 -6.27 -8.21
C HIS A 442 -8.61 -4.89 -8.13
N ILE A 443 -9.02 -4.06 -7.19
CA ILE A 443 -8.44 -2.73 -7.00
C ILE A 443 -7.29 -2.75 -5.99
N PRO A 444 -6.44 -1.73 -5.91
CA PRO A 444 -5.42 -1.67 -4.88
C PRO A 444 -6.01 -1.76 -3.47
N TRP A 445 -5.26 -2.33 -2.52
CA TRP A 445 -5.56 -2.15 -1.11
C TRP A 445 -4.57 -1.13 -0.53
N PRO A 446 -5.04 0.01 -0.01
CA PRO A 446 -4.20 1.08 0.48
C PRO A 446 -3.58 0.72 1.85
N ASN A 447 -2.70 1.58 2.36
CA ASN A 447 -2.20 1.44 3.71
C ASN A 447 -3.32 1.62 4.76
N PRO A 448 -3.13 1.17 6.01
CA PRO A 448 -4.15 1.23 7.05
C PRO A 448 -4.65 2.64 7.38
N GLU A 449 -3.78 3.67 7.28
CA GLU A 449 -4.18 5.05 7.55
C GLU A 449 -5.15 5.57 6.50
N ALA A 450 -4.85 5.31 5.22
CA ALA A 450 -5.75 5.69 4.14
C ALA A 450 -7.08 4.93 4.23
N PHE A 451 -7.05 3.60 4.47
CA PHE A 451 -8.28 2.82 4.60
C PHE A 451 -9.10 3.23 5.83
N GLY A 452 -8.44 3.69 6.89
CA GLY A 452 -9.07 4.20 8.12
C GLY A 452 -10.01 5.40 7.94
N ILE A 453 -9.98 6.07 6.77
CA ILE A 453 -10.93 7.14 6.42
C ILE A 453 -12.35 6.57 6.23
N CYS A 454 -12.49 5.29 5.86
CA CYS A 454 -13.79 4.67 5.66
C CYS A 454 -14.54 4.52 7.01
N PRO A 455 -15.74 5.10 7.17
CA PRO A 455 -16.51 4.97 8.42
C PRO A 455 -16.85 3.52 8.77
N TRP A 456 -17.05 2.66 7.77
CA TRP A 456 -17.42 1.26 7.91
C TRP A 456 -16.24 0.30 7.64
N GLN A 457 -15.01 0.74 7.93
CA GLN A 457 -13.82 -0.07 7.75
C GLN A 457 -13.91 -1.42 8.50
N ARG A 458 -14.48 -1.40 9.71
CA ARG A 458 -14.60 -2.58 10.57
C ARG A 458 -15.54 -3.62 9.98
N GLU A 459 -16.68 -3.18 9.47
CA GLU A 459 -17.68 -4.00 8.82
C GLU A 459 -17.16 -4.62 7.52
N LEU A 460 -16.48 -3.81 6.69
CA LEU A 460 -15.86 -4.27 5.44
C LEU A 460 -14.79 -5.34 5.68
N VAL A 461 -13.84 -5.05 6.58
CA VAL A 461 -12.76 -6.00 6.91
C VAL A 461 -13.34 -7.27 7.54
N SER A 462 -14.31 -7.14 8.45
CA SER A 462 -14.99 -8.28 9.04
C SER A 462 -15.78 -9.09 8.01
N GLY A 463 -16.37 -8.44 7.02
CA GLY A 463 -17.08 -9.08 5.91
C GLY A 463 -16.13 -9.90 5.03
N LEU A 464 -14.98 -9.32 4.66
CA LEU A 464 -13.94 -9.99 3.88
C LEU A 464 -13.35 -11.20 4.60
N LEU A 465 -13.12 -11.11 5.92
CA LEU A 465 -12.62 -12.21 6.75
C LEU A 465 -13.63 -13.36 6.95
N GLY A 466 -14.79 -13.28 6.34
CA GLY A 466 -15.67 -14.44 6.18
C GLY A 466 -15.24 -15.36 5.02
N ALA A 467 -14.29 -14.94 4.18
CA ALA A 467 -13.73 -15.79 3.14
C ALA A 467 -12.65 -16.72 3.69
N ASP A 468 -12.54 -17.92 3.12
CA ASP A 468 -11.43 -18.84 3.37
C ASP A 468 -10.17 -18.40 2.63
N LEU A 469 -10.33 -17.71 1.48
CA LEU A 469 -9.24 -17.19 0.66
C LEU A 469 -9.56 -15.77 0.17
N ILE A 470 -8.64 -14.84 0.43
CA ILE A 470 -8.69 -13.49 -0.16
C ILE A 470 -7.53 -13.35 -1.14
N GLY A 471 -7.86 -13.06 -2.39
CA GLY A 471 -6.89 -12.83 -3.45
C GLY A 471 -6.70 -11.35 -3.75
N PHE A 472 -5.44 -10.92 -3.89
CA PHE A 472 -5.04 -9.62 -4.44
C PHE A 472 -4.12 -9.83 -5.64
N HIS A 473 -3.79 -8.75 -6.36
CA HIS A 473 -2.85 -8.88 -7.49
C HIS A 473 -1.40 -8.99 -7.07
N ILE A 474 -0.98 -8.25 -6.05
CA ILE A 474 0.42 -8.16 -5.63
C ILE A 474 0.59 -8.33 -4.12
N GLN A 475 1.75 -8.81 -3.72
CA GLN A 475 2.09 -9.06 -2.32
C GLN A 475 1.94 -7.82 -1.43
N ALA A 476 2.24 -6.63 -1.95
CA ALA A 476 2.11 -5.39 -1.17
C ALA A 476 0.65 -5.13 -0.72
N HIS A 477 -0.34 -5.46 -1.56
CA HIS A 477 -1.75 -5.33 -1.18
C HIS A 477 -2.15 -6.35 -0.10
N CYS A 478 -1.60 -7.57 -0.15
CA CYS A 478 -1.78 -8.57 0.90
C CYS A 478 -1.24 -8.05 2.24
N THR A 479 -0.03 -7.50 2.24
CA THR A 479 0.61 -6.92 3.43
C THR A 479 -0.20 -5.75 4.00
N ASN A 480 -0.62 -4.82 3.14
CA ASN A 480 -1.45 -3.68 3.54
C ASN A 480 -2.79 -4.13 4.14
N PHE A 481 -3.41 -5.16 3.56
CA PHE A 481 -4.65 -5.74 4.07
C PHE A 481 -4.44 -6.32 5.47
N LEU A 482 -3.42 -7.15 5.68
CA LEU A 482 -3.12 -7.72 7.00
C LEU A 482 -2.83 -6.63 8.05
N GLN A 483 -2.09 -5.58 7.68
CA GLN A 483 -1.86 -4.44 8.55
C GLN A 483 -3.16 -3.68 8.88
N THR A 484 -4.09 -3.61 7.91
CA THR A 484 -5.42 -3.03 8.15
C THR A 484 -6.23 -3.89 9.13
N VAL A 485 -6.20 -5.21 8.97
CA VAL A 485 -6.84 -6.16 9.89
C VAL A 485 -6.30 -5.97 11.30
N ASP A 486 -4.98 -5.96 11.46
CA ASP A 486 -4.29 -5.81 12.76
C ASP A 486 -4.72 -4.55 13.53
N ARG A 487 -4.91 -3.44 12.81
CA ARG A 487 -5.36 -2.16 13.41
C ARG A 487 -6.86 -2.09 13.67
N THR A 488 -7.66 -2.85 12.92
CA THR A 488 -9.12 -2.67 12.91
C THR A 488 -9.85 -3.68 13.77
N LEU A 489 -9.36 -4.91 13.82
CA LEU A 489 -10.03 -6.03 14.45
C LEU A 489 -9.09 -6.79 15.40
N GLU A 490 -9.64 -7.27 16.50
CA GLU A 490 -8.94 -8.25 17.32
C GLU A 490 -8.89 -9.59 16.57
N SER A 491 -7.67 -10.03 16.23
CA SER A 491 -7.41 -11.23 15.46
C SER A 491 -5.96 -11.70 15.66
N ARG A 492 -5.70 -12.98 15.40
CA ARG A 492 -4.35 -13.52 15.40
C ARG A 492 -3.85 -13.60 13.95
N ILE A 493 -2.80 -12.85 13.63
CA ILE A 493 -2.20 -12.83 12.30
C ILE A 493 -0.91 -13.65 12.30
N ASP A 494 -0.81 -14.57 11.35
CA ASP A 494 0.41 -15.27 11.01
C ASP A 494 1.04 -14.58 9.78
N TRP A 495 2.06 -13.79 10.04
CA TRP A 495 2.76 -13.00 9.02
C TRP A 495 3.65 -13.84 8.10
N GLU A 496 4.05 -15.04 8.52
CA GLU A 496 4.85 -15.95 7.70
C GLU A 496 3.99 -16.64 6.64
N HIS A 497 2.79 -17.09 7.03
CA HIS A 497 1.87 -17.80 6.16
C HIS A 497 0.76 -16.91 5.58
N PHE A 498 0.77 -15.63 5.90
CA PHE A 498 -0.25 -14.67 5.47
C PHE A 498 -1.67 -15.15 5.78
N THR A 499 -1.90 -15.54 7.04
CA THR A 499 -3.22 -16.00 7.48
C THR A 499 -3.73 -15.19 8.66
N VAL A 500 -5.06 -15.06 8.72
CA VAL A 500 -5.79 -14.42 9.81
C VAL A 500 -6.67 -15.47 10.47
N ASN A 501 -6.51 -15.64 11.78
CA ASN A 501 -7.38 -16.49 12.59
C ASN A 501 -8.27 -15.62 13.49
N ARG A 502 -9.58 -15.73 13.32
CA ARG A 502 -10.57 -14.96 14.07
C ARG A 502 -11.87 -15.75 14.23
N GLU A 503 -12.44 -15.77 15.44
CA GLU A 503 -13.72 -16.44 15.72
C GLU A 503 -13.75 -17.90 15.20
N GLU A 504 -12.68 -18.67 15.43
CA GLU A 504 -12.48 -20.06 14.95
C GLU A 504 -12.45 -20.22 13.41
N HIS A 505 -12.39 -19.11 12.67
CA HIS A 505 -12.25 -19.11 11.22
C HIS A 505 -10.85 -18.67 10.79
N ARG A 506 -10.30 -19.41 9.82
CA ARG A 506 -8.98 -19.11 9.22
C ARG A 506 -9.17 -18.57 7.80
N THR A 507 -8.67 -17.37 7.57
CA THR A 507 -8.60 -16.75 6.24
C THR A 507 -7.18 -16.72 5.73
N VAL A 508 -6.95 -17.19 4.51
CA VAL A 508 -5.66 -17.12 3.80
C VAL A 508 -5.67 -15.89 2.89
N VAL A 509 -4.57 -15.13 2.86
CA VAL A 509 -4.43 -13.93 2.02
C VAL A 509 -3.25 -14.14 1.07
N LYS A 510 -3.50 -14.19 -0.26
CA LYS A 510 -2.45 -14.50 -1.26
C LYS A 510 -2.49 -13.59 -2.47
N PRO A 511 -1.34 -13.36 -3.13
CA PRO A 511 -1.29 -12.68 -4.40
C PRO A 511 -1.58 -13.64 -5.55
N PHE A 512 -2.45 -13.21 -6.47
CA PHE A 512 -2.72 -13.84 -7.75
C PHE A 512 -2.74 -12.78 -8.84
N PRO A 513 -1.63 -12.49 -9.50
CA PRO A 513 -1.57 -11.46 -10.53
C PRO A 513 -2.39 -11.86 -11.75
N ILE A 514 -3.54 -11.19 -11.97
CA ILE A 514 -4.40 -11.45 -13.13
C ILE A 514 -3.67 -11.09 -14.42
N SER A 515 -3.98 -11.80 -15.50
CA SER A 515 -3.36 -11.60 -16.79
C SER A 515 -4.39 -11.58 -17.92
N VAL A 516 -3.91 -11.74 -19.14
CA VAL A 516 -4.73 -11.73 -20.37
C VAL A 516 -4.58 -13.06 -21.10
N GLU A 517 -5.47 -13.31 -22.02
CA GLU A 517 -5.31 -14.38 -22.99
C GLU A 517 -4.11 -14.08 -23.89
N PHE A 518 -3.32 -15.10 -24.20
CA PHE A 518 -2.17 -14.96 -25.08
C PHE A 518 -2.46 -15.68 -26.40
N PRO A 519 -2.46 -14.96 -27.52
CA PRO A 519 -2.76 -15.57 -28.83
C PRO A 519 -1.66 -16.55 -29.26
N GLU A 520 -2.04 -17.60 -30.02
CA GLU A 520 -1.08 -18.44 -30.67
C GLU A 520 -0.23 -17.64 -31.66
N ASN A 521 1.06 -17.92 -31.70
CA ASN A 521 1.99 -17.13 -32.50
C ASN A 521 1.92 -17.46 -33.98
N PRO A 522 1.61 -16.51 -34.88
CA PRO A 522 2.00 -16.59 -36.29
C PRO A 522 3.53 -16.42 -36.41
N ASP A 523 4.04 -16.71 -37.66
CA ASP A 523 5.44 -16.41 -37.96
C ASP A 523 5.73 -14.91 -37.72
N PRO A 524 6.77 -14.53 -36.95
CA PRO A 524 7.07 -13.13 -36.67
C PRO A 524 7.30 -12.27 -37.91
N ASN A 525 7.82 -12.83 -38.99
CA ASN A 525 8.07 -12.10 -40.23
C ASN A 525 6.77 -11.81 -41.01
N GLU A 526 5.84 -12.76 -41.09
CA GLU A 526 4.50 -12.53 -41.65
C GLU A 526 3.72 -11.51 -40.83
N ALA A 527 3.86 -11.56 -39.50
CA ALA A 527 3.25 -10.59 -38.61
C ALA A 527 3.80 -9.18 -38.84
N ALA A 528 5.10 -9.01 -39.11
CA ALA A 528 5.72 -7.69 -39.30
C ALA A 528 5.25 -6.99 -40.57
N GLU A 529 5.14 -7.73 -41.70
CA GLU A 529 4.66 -7.17 -42.98
C GLU A 529 3.19 -6.76 -42.89
N SER A 530 2.35 -7.64 -42.32
CA SER A 530 0.93 -7.37 -42.07
C SER A 530 0.75 -6.13 -41.17
N THR A 531 1.54 -5.98 -40.10
CA THR A 531 1.49 -4.86 -39.19
C THR A 531 1.84 -3.55 -39.87
N TYR A 532 2.84 -3.54 -40.75
CA TYR A 532 3.23 -2.32 -41.49
C TYR A 532 2.10 -1.83 -42.40
N MET A 533 1.49 -2.73 -43.18
CA MET A 533 0.38 -2.36 -44.09
C MET A 533 -0.86 -1.88 -43.31
N GLU A 534 -1.19 -2.54 -42.21
CA GLU A 534 -2.28 -2.15 -41.31
C GLU A 534 -2.03 -0.76 -40.69
N ARG A 535 -0.81 -0.45 -40.30
CA ARG A 535 -0.40 0.86 -39.76
C ARG A 535 -0.58 1.98 -40.78
N VAL A 536 -0.12 1.78 -42.01
CA VAL A 536 -0.28 2.78 -43.08
C VAL A 536 -1.76 3.08 -43.32
N ALA A 537 -2.60 2.05 -43.33
CA ALA A 537 -4.05 2.22 -43.48
C ALA A 537 -4.64 2.99 -42.31
N LEU A 538 -4.25 2.65 -41.07
CA LEU A 538 -4.74 3.29 -39.86
C LEU A 538 -4.37 4.77 -39.78
N LEU A 539 -3.13 5.15 -40.08
CA LEU A 539 -2.69 6.54 -40.09
C LEU A 539 -3.48 7.37 -41.12
N ARG A 540 -3.80 6.81 -42.29
CA ARG A 540 -4.67 7.47 -43.29
C ARG A 540 -6.10 7.68 -42.76
N GLU A 541 -6.66 6.66 -42.10
CA GLU A 541 -7.98 6.77 -41.46
C GLU A 541 -8.00 7.87 -40.38
N LEU A 542 -6.93 8.06 -39.66
CA LEU A 542 -6.75 9.10 -38.64
C LEU A 542 -6.45 10.49 -39.26
N GLY A 543 -6.29 10.59 -40.58
CA GLY A 543 -5.92 11.82 -41.26
C GLY A 543 -4.55 12.36 -40.85
N SER A 544 -3.61 11.50 -40.51
CA SER A 544 -2.25 11.86 -40.07
C SER A 544 -1.20 11.28 -40.99
N GLU A 545 -0.21 12.13 -41.36
CA GLU A 545 0.99 11.74 -42.10
C GLU A 545 2.18 11.44 -41.15
N ALA A 546 1.94 11.17 -39.86
CA ALA A 546 2.96 10.91 -38.86
C ALA A 546 3.79 9.65 -39.19
N VAL A 547 5.03 9.62 -38.73
CA VAL A 547 5.95 8.49 -38.83
C VAL A 547 5.75 7.52 -37.67
N PHE A 548 5.53 8.06 -36.49
CA PHE A 548 5.41 7.33 -35.23
C PHE A 548 3.99 7.42 -34.68
N LEU A 549 3.52 6.29 -34.17
CA LEU A 549 2.22 6.15 -33.57
C LEU A 549 2.36 5.70 -32.09
N GLY A 550 1.85 6.52 -31.16
CA GLY A 550 1.66 6.12 -29.79
C GLY A 550 0.19 5.77 -29.51
N VAL A 551 -0.05 4.88 -28.58
CA VAL A 551 -1.41 4.50 -28.15
C VAL A 551 -1.57 4.54 -26.64
N GLY A 552 -2.74 4.97 -26.20
CA GLY A 552 -3.22 4.81 -24.83
C GLY A 552 -4.67 4.31 -24.86
N VAL A 553 -4.98 3.32 -24.05
CA VAL A 553 -6.33 2.74 -24.01
C VAL A 553 -6.79 2.69 -22.56
N ASP A 554 -7.83 3.45 -22.24
CA ASP A 554 -8.39 3.52 -20.89
C ASP A 554 -9.88 3.81 -20.93
N ARG A 555 -10.58 3.50 -19.85
CA ARG A 555 -11.80 4.24 -19.54
C ARG A 555 -11.39 5.64 -19.10
N VAL A 556 -12.21 6.64 -19.38
CA VAL A 556 -11.97 8.00 -18.85
C VAL A 556 -12.23 7.96 -17.36
N ASP A 557 -11.14 7.85 -16.60
CA ASP A 557 -11.09 7.71 -15.14
C ASP A 557 -9.88 8.48 -14.61
N TYR A 558 -10.07 9.24 -13.53
CA TYR A 558 -9.03 10.09 -12.95
C TYR A 558 -7.84 9.29 -12.40
N THR A 559 -8.00 7.99 -12.20
CA THR A 559 -6.90 7.11 -11.79
C THR A 559 -5.93 6.76 -12.92
N LYS A 560 -6.28 7.06 -14.17
CA LYS A 560 -5.54 6.63 -15.36
C LYS A 560 -4.47 7.61 -15.84
N GLY A 561 -4.43 8.83 -15.29
CA GLY A 561 -3.40 9.81 -15.62
C GLY A 561 -3.43 10.25 -17.09
N ILE A 562 -4.64 10.43 -17.66
CA ILE A 562 -4.79 10.85 -19.07
C ILE A 562 -4.36 12.31 -19.26
N PRO A 563 -4.71 13.27 -18.38
CA PRO A 563 -4.22 14.64 -18.47
C PRO A 563 -2.69 14.70 -18.39
N GLU A 564 -2.08 14.00 -17.44
CA GLU A 564 -0.62 13.93 -17.25
C GLU A 564 0.07 13.36 -18.50
N ARG A 565 -0.55 12.38 -19.14
CA ARG A 565 -0.09 11.79 -20.41
C ARG A 565 -0.06 12.82 -21.54
N PHE A 566 -1.10 13.62 -21.65
CA PHE A 566 -1.19 14.67 -22.66
C PHE A 566 -0.17 15.78 -22.43
N LEU A 567 0.02 16.19 -21.17
CA LEU A 567 1.09 17.14 -20.80
C LEU A 567 2.47 16.62 -21.14
N ALA A 568 2.72 15.31 -20.98
CA ALA A 568 4.00 14.71 -21.35
C ALA A 568 4.24 14.73 -22.87
N ILE A 569 3.18 14.55 -23.67
CA ILE A 569 3.26 14.67 -25.12
C ILE A 569 3.51 16.13 -25.53
N GLU A 570 2.81 17.08 -24.92
CA GLU A 570 3.08 18.51 -25.12
C GLU A 570 4.54 18.83 -24.80
N ARG A 571 5.02 18.36 -23.67
CA ARG A 571 6.40 18.57 -23.23
C ARG A 571 7.43 17.96 -24.17
N LEU A 572 7.16 16.78 -24.72
CA LEU A 572 7.99 16.17 -25.76
C LEU A 572 8.11 17.10 -26.98
N LEU A 573 6.97 17.62 -27.46
CA LEU A 573 6.92 18.46 -28.67
C LEU A 573 7.53 19.86 -28.45
N GLU A 574 7.50 20.36 -27.21
CA GLU A 574 8.21 21.58 -26.83
C GLU A 574 9.72 21.39 -26.84
N LYS A 575 10.18 20.36 -26.13
CA LYS A 575 11.60 20.09 -25.88
C LYS A 575 12.32 19.54 -27.11
N TYR A 576 11.59 18.75 -27.91
CA TYR A 576 12.12 18.10 -29.10
C TYR A 576 11.27 18.42 -30.35
N PRO A 577 11.40 19.61 -30.94
CA PRO A 577 10.63 20.02 -32.12
C PRO A 577 10.75 19.09 -33.33
N SER A 578 11.80 18.25 -33.38
CA SER A 578 12.01 17.24 -34.44
C SER A 578 10.92 16.17 -34.51
N TYR A 579 10.12 16.01 -33.46
CA TYR A 579 8.99 15.07 -33.41
C TYR A 579 7.67 15.71 -33.87
N ARG A 580 7.61 17.02 -34.06
CA ARG A 580 6.46 17.67 -34.66
C ARG A 580 6.24 17.13 -36.07
N GLU A 581 5.00 16.91 -36.42
CA GLU A 581 4.56 16.25 -37.66
C GLU A 581 4.99 14.79 -37.82
N LYS A 582 5.78 14.25 -36.88
CA LYS A 582 6.27 12.87 -36.93
C LYS A 582 5.63 11.94 -35.93
N PHE A 583 5.13 12.44 -34.81
CA PHE A 583 4.55 11.64 -33.76
C PHE A 583 3.07 12.00 -33.54
N THR A 584 2.19 11.02 -33.68
CA THR A 584 0.78 11.13 -33.33
C THR A 584 0.46 10.15 -32.21
N PHE A 585 -0.22 10.64 -31.20
CA PHE A 585 -0.72 9.84 -30.10
C PHE A 585 -2.24 9.64 -30.19
N VAL A 586 -2.68 8.39 -30.14
CA VAL A 586 -4.12 8.05 -30.12
C VAL A 586 -4.50 7.64 -28.70
N GLN A 587 -5.42 8.40 -28.11
CA GLN A 587 -6.08 8.05 -26.86
C GLN A 587 -7.44 7.45 -27.14
N ILE A 588 -7.61 6.16 -26.90
CA ILE A 588 -8.92 5.52 -26.85
C ILE A 588 -9.45 5.68 -25.43
N GLY A 589 -10.50 6.48 -25.27
CA GLY A 589 -11.05 6.89 -23.98
C GLY A 589 -12.54 6.59 -23.88
N ALA A 590 -12.92 5.36 -23.50
CA ALA A 590 -14.34 5.04 -23.33
C ALA A 590 -14.93 5.81 -22.14
N PRO A 591 -16.03 6.58 -22.32
CA PRO A 591 -16.73 7.23 -21.21
C PRO A 591 -17.14 6.20 -20.15
N SER A 592 -16.96 6.53 -18.87
CA SER A 592 -17.26 5.65 -17.75
C SER A 592 -17.95 6.43 -16.65
N ARG A 593 -18.94 5.85 -15.98
CA ARG A 593 -19.60 6.40 -14.78
C ARG A 593 -20.03 7.87 -14.92
N THR A 594 -20.50 8.26 -16.10
CA THR A 594 -20.84 9.67 -16.45
C THR A 594 -21.93 10.29 -15.58
N HIS A 595 -22.69 9.49 -14.84
CA HIS A 595 -23.61 9.94 -13.80
C HIS A 595 -22.91 10.58 -12.59
N ILE A 596 -21.65 10.20 -12.32
CA ILE A 596 -20.85 10.82 -11.28
C ILE A 596 -20.20 12.09 -11.84
N LYS A 597 -20.51 13.24 -11.24
CA LYS A 597 -20.05 14.57 -11.71
C LYS A 597 -18.56 14.62 -12.02
N ARG A 598 -17.72 14.06 -11.16
CA ARG A 598 -16.27 14.05 -11.32
C ARG A 598 -15.81 13.37 -12.63
N TYR A 599 -16.47 12.28 -13.04
CA TYR A 599 -16.12 11.58 -14.28
C TYR A 599 -16.60 12.37 -15.51
N HIS A 600 -17.73 13.05 -15.37
CA HIS A 600 -18.21 13.96 -16.41
C HIS A 600 -17.27 15.15 -16.60
N ASP A 601 -16.90 15.81 -15.50
CA ASP A 601 -15.97 16.94 -15.52
C ASP A 601 -14.60 16.54 -16.10
N LEU A 602 -14.07 15.36 -15.71
CA LEU A 602 -12.83 14.83 -16.26
C LEU A 602 -12.90 14.60 -17.78
N LEU A 603 -14.02 14.09 -18.29
CA LEU A 603 -14.18 13.90 -19.73
C LEU A 603 -14.06 15.22 -20.49
N VAL A 604 -14.68 16.28 -19.97
CA VAL A 604 -14.61 17.64 -20.53
C VAL A 604 -13.17 18.19 -20.43
N GLU A 605 -12.52 17.99 -19.29
CA GLU A 605 -11.12 18.39 -19.06
C GLU A 605 -10.17 17.72 -20.06
N VAL A 606 -10.25 16.39 -20.19
CA VAL A 606 -9.40 15.61 -21.12
C VAL A 606 -9.60 16.05 -22.57
N GLU A 607 -10.84 16.33 -22.96
CA GLU A 607 -11.16 16.82 -24.30
C GLU A 607 -10.57 18.21 -24.53
N ALA A 608 -10.81 19.13 -23.61
CA ALA A 608 -10.28 20.48 -23.67
C ALA A 608 -8.76 20.51 -23.73
N GLU A 609 -8.10 19.64 -22.96
CA GLU A 609 -6.64 19.55 -22.94
C GLU A 609 -6.07 19.00 -24.26
N ALA A 610 -6.69 17.95 -24.81
CA ALA A 610 -6.33 17.45 -26.14
C ALA A 610 -6.47 18.54 -27.22
N GLU A 611 -7.58 19.28 -27.22
CA GLU A 611 -7.82 20.38 -28.18
C GLU A 611 -6.83 21.52 -27.97
N ARG A 612 -6.54 21.92 -26.71
CA ARG A 612 -5.55 22.96 -26.40
C ARG A 612 -4.18 22.64 -27.00
N ILE A 613 -3.72 21.41 -26.80
CA ILE A 613 -2.43 20.95 -27.33
C ILE A 613 -2.47 20.85 -28.84
N ASN A 614 -3.56 20.36 -29.42
CA ASN A 614 -3.71 20.30 -30.86
C ASN A 614 -3.69 21.72 -31.47
N TRP A 615 -4.43 22.69 -30.93
CA TRP A 615 -4.42 24.09 -31.39
C TRP A 615 -2.98 24.67 -31.41
N ARG A 616 -2.14 24.26 -30.49
CA ARG A 616 -0.76 24.78 -30.40
C ARG A 616 0.17 24.23 -31.48
N PHE A 617 -0.03 22.97 -31.89
CA PHE A 617 0.97 22.25 -32.69
C PHE A 617 0.45 21.69 -34.00
N GLN A 618 -0.87 21.50 -34.18
CA GLN A 618 -1.44 20.85 -35.37
C GLN A 618 -1.15 21.58 -36.65
N THR A 619 -1.12 20.81 -37.75
CA THR A 619 -1.06 21.31 -39.11
C THR A 619 -2.27 20.78 -39.89
N SER A 620 -2.42 21.17 -41.19
CA SER A 620 -3.53 20.67 -42.01
C SER A 620 -3.50 19.16 -42.25
N LYS A 621 -2.33 18.49 -42.01
CA LYS A 621 -2.10 17.07 -42.28
C LYS A 621 -1.70 16.28 -41.07
N TRP A 622 -1.64 16.89 -39.90
CA TRP A 622 -1.14 16.23 -38.69
C TRP A 622 -1.78 16.82 -37.42
N LYS A 623 -2.11 15.93 -36.49
CA LYS A 623 -2.52 16.26 -35.12
C LYS A 623 -1.65 15.50 -34.13
N PRO A 624 -1.12 16.14 -33.08
CA PRO A 624 -0.36 15.45 -32.05
C PRO A 624 -1.19 14.46 -31.25
N ILE A 625 -2.46 14.78 -30.94
CA ILE A 625 -3.34 13.94 -30.12
C ILE A 625 -4.65 13.70 -30.87
N VAL A 626 -5.01 12.43 -31.04
CA VAL A 626 -6.33 12.00 -31.52
C VAL A 626 -7.07 11.35 -30.35
N PHE A 627 -8.08 12.05 -29.83
CA PHE A 627 -8.89 11.54 -28.73
C PHE A 627 -10.18 10.90 -29.24
N MET A 628 -10.33 9.57 -28.99
CA MET A 628 -11.47 8.78 -29.44
C MET A 628 -12.39 8.47 -28.25
N LYS A 629 -13.52 9.19 -28.15
CA LYS A 629 -14.45 9.17 -27.00
C LYS A 629 -15.51 8.06 -27.03
N ARG A 630 -15.38 7.07 -27.87
CA ARG A 630 -16.37 6.00 -27.99
C ARG A 630 -15.84 4.67 -27.43
N GLN A 631 -16.76 3.76 -27.14
CA GLN A 631 -16.40 2.38 -26.90
C GLN A 631 -15.98 1.72 -28.21
N HIS A 632 -14.85 1.04 -28.18
CA HIS A 632 -14.30 0.28 -29.30
C HIS A 632 -14.41 -1.22 -29.02
N SER A 633 -14.61 -2.00 -30.08
CA SER A 633 -14.54 -3.45 -29.99
C SER A 633 -13.12 -3.93 -29.68
N HIS A 634 -12.99 -5.14 -29.13
CA HIS A 634 -11.69 -5.73 -28.86
C HIS A 634 -10.83 -5.83 -30.14
N GLN A 635 -11.42 -6.14 -31.28
CA GLN A 635 -10.72 -6.20 -32.57
C GLN A 635 -10.16 -4.83 -33.00
N GLU A 636 -10.95 -3.75 -32.85
CA GLU A 636 -10.47 -2.39 -33.12
C GLU A 636 -9.29 -2.01 -32.22
N ILE A 637 -9.36 -2.30 -30.90
CA ILE A 637 -8.28 -2.01 -29.94
C ILE A 637 -7.03 -2.81 -30.28
N GLN A 638 -7.17 -4.08 -30.62
CA GLN A 638 -6.06 -4.95 -31.02
C GLN A 638 -5.31 -4.41 -32.25
N ARG A 639 -6.03 -3.79 -33.19
CA ARG A 639 -5.44 -3.13 -34.36
C ARG A 639 -4.48 -2.00 -33.95
N PHE A 640 -4.88 -1.17 -32.98
CA PHE A 640 -4.00 -0.12 -32.44
C PHE A 640 -2.80 -0.71 -31.70
N TYR A 641 -2.99 -1.74 -30.88
CA TYR A 641 -1.89 -2.38 -30.16
C TYR A 641 -0.84 -2.97 -31.11
N ARG A 642 -1.26 -3.63 -32.17
CA ARG A 642 -0.34 -4.22 -33.17
C ARG A 642 0.46 -3.16 -33.93
N THR A 643 -0.16 -2.01 -34.22
CA THR A 643 0.41 -1.02 -35.13
C THR A 643 1.19 0.10 -34.44
N ALA A 644 0.99 0.33 -33.14
CA ALA A 644 1.63 1.41 -32.42
C ALA A 644 3.12 1.13 -32.12
N ASP A 645 3.99 2.14 -32.25
CA ASP A 645 5.41 2.07 -31.88
C ASP A 645 5.60 2.00 -30.37
N LEU A 646 4.68 2.67 -29.63
CA LEU A 646 4.71 2.65 -28.19
C LEU A 646 3.29 2.68 -27.59
N CYS A 647 3.16 2.09 -26.40
CA CYS A 647 1.96 2.17 -25.59
C CYS A 647 2.27 2.89 -24.28
N LEU A 648 1.45 3.90 -23.93
CA LEU A 648 1.56 4.63 -22.66
C LEU A 648 0.50 4.17 -21.68
N VAL A 649 0.95 3.63 -20.55
CA VAL A 649 0.12 3.27 -19.40
C VAL A 649 0.58 4.13 -18.21
N THR A 650 -0.13 5.23 -17.98
CA THR A 650 0.25 6.26 -17.01
C THR A 650 -0.65 6.29 -15.78
N SER A 651 -1.27 5.15 -15.43
CA SER A 651 -2.15 5.10 -14.25
C SER A 651 -1.46 5.68 -13.01
N LEU A 652 -2.15 6.60 -12.32
CA LEU A 652 -1.66 7.21 -11.08
C LEU A 652 -1.58 6.17 -9.97
N HIS A 653 -2.52 5.22 -9.95
CA HIS A 653 -2.50 4.03 -9.14
C HIS A 653 -3.45 2.99 -9.72
N ASP A 654 -3.04 1.73 -9.80
CA ASP A 654 -3.84 0.66 -10.40
C ASP A 654 -3.53 -0.69 -9.76
N GLY A 655 -4.54 -1.55 -9.59
CA GLY A 655 -4.36 -2.89 -9.03
C GLY A 655 -3.47 -3.78 -9.87
N MET A 656 -3.69 -3.81 -11.19
CA MET A 656 -2.89 -4.56 -12.16
C MET A 656 -2.60 -3.72 -13.41
N ASN A 657 -3.57 -3.31 -14.15
CA ASN A 657 -3.59 -2.76 -15.50
C ASN A 657 -3.38 -3.81 -16.61
N LEU A 658 -4.48 -4.29 -17.15
CA LEU A 658 -4.44 -5.31 -18.21
C LEU A 658 -4.03 -4.75 -19.58
N VAL A 659 -4.21 -3.45 -19.83
CA VAL A 659 -3.79 -2.79 -21.08
C VAL A 659 -2.31 -3.02 -21.37
N ALA A 660 -1.46 -2.94 -20.35
CA ALA A 660 -0.03 -3.22 -20.46
C ALA A 660 0.22 -4.65 -20.97
N LYS A 661 -0.52 -5.64 -20.44
CA LYS A 661 -0.38 -7.04 -20.83
C LYS A 661 -1.03 -7.33 -22.19
N GLU A 662 -2.16 -6.68 -22.50
CA GLU A 662 -2.83 -6.77 -23.79
C GLU A 662 -1.94 -6.24 -24.93
N PHE A 663 -1.28 -5.09 -24.71
CA PHE A 663 -0.32 -4.56 -25.67
C PHE A 663 0.83 -5.52 -25.90
N VAL A 664 1.45 -6.05 -24.85
CA VAL A 664 2.56 -7.01 -24.93
C VAL A 664 2.12 -8.28 -25.67
N ALA A 665 0.92 -8.81 -25.36
CA ALA A 665 0.38 -9.99 -26.03
C ALA A 665 0.12 -9.75 -27.53
N ALA A 666 -0.33 -8.55 -27.89
CA ALA A 666 -0.65 -8.16 -29.26
C ALA A 666 0.58 -7.95 -30.16
N ARG A 667 1.75 -7.65 -29.58
CA ARG A 667 3.00 -7.37 -30.36
C ARG A 667 3.69 -8.62 -30.88
N GLN A 668 3.09 -9.24 -31.88
CA GLN A 668 3.63 -10.45 -32.52
C GLN A 668 4.91 -10.17 -33.32
N ASP A 669 5.08 -8.94 -33.79
CA ASP A 669 6.28 -8.42 -34.46
C ASP A 669 7.46 -8.13 -33.53
N GLU A 670 7.24 -8.15 -32.21
CA GLU A 670 8.21 -7.88 -31.16
C GLU A 670 8.86 -6.47 -31.22
N GLN A 671 8.20 -5.50 -31.89
CA GLN A 671 8.76 -4.16 -32.15
C GLN A 671 8.10 -3.00 -31.39
N GLY A 672 7.17 -3.25 -30.48
CA GLY A 672 6.55 -2.20 -29.67
C GLY A 672 7.31 -1.88 -28.39
N VAL A 673 7.19 -0.67 -27.87
CA VAL A 673 7.74 -0.27 -26.57
C VAL A 673 6.62 0.03 -25.58
N LEU A 674 6.67 -0.58 -24.40
CA LEU A 674 5.74 -0.30 -23.32
C LEU A 674 6.35 0.74 -22.37
N ILE A 675 5.66 1.85 -22.18
CA ILE A 675 5.95 2.84 -21.12
C ILE A 675 4.90 2.64 -20.03
N LEU A 676 5.34 2.30 -18.82
CA LEU A 676 4.47 1.78 -17.77
C LEU A 676 4.68 2.51 -16.44
N SER A 677 3.58 2.97 -15.86
CA SER A 677 3.59 3.53 -14.50
C SER A 677 4.04 2.49 -13.47
N ARG A 678 5.02 2.86 -12.64
CA ARG A 678 5.50 2.05 -11.51
C ARG A 678 4.44 1.78 -10.44
N PHE A 679 3.31 2.50 -10.49
CA PHE A 679 2.20 2.37 -9.55
C PHE A 679 1.10 1.43 -10.04
N THR A 680 1.38 0.63 -11.06
CA THR A 680 0.53 -0.48 -11.50
C THR A 680 1.06 -1.81 -10.98
N GLY A 681 0.17 -2.77 -10.76
CA GLY A 681 0.59 -4.15 -10.43
C GLY A 681 1.41 -4.79 -11.54
N ALA A 682 1.09 -4.48 -12.80
CA ALA A 682 1.81 -4.98 -13.99
C ALA A 682 3.29 -4.60 -14.00
N ALA A 683 3.68 -3.47 -13.39
CA ALA A 683 5.08 -3.05 -13.29
C ALA A 683 5.95 -4.04 -12.48
N ARG A 684 5.34 -4.89 -11.65
CA ARG A 684 6.06 -5.94 -10.90
C ARG A 684 6.39 -7.16 -11.74
N GLU A 685 5.62 -7.40 -12.80
CA GLU A 685 5.81 -8.54 -13.69
C GLU A 685 6.51 -8.16 -15.00
N LEU A 686 6.48 -6.88 -15.39
CA LEU A 686 7.04 -6.39 -16.65
C LEU A 686 8.18 -5.38 -16.41
N PRO A 687 9.29 -5.80 -15.79
CA PRO A 687 10.42 -4.89 -15.46
C PRO A 687 11.17 -4.39 -16.70
N ASP A 688 11.02 -5.07 -17.85
CA ASP A 688 11.63 -4.65 -19.13
C ASP A 688 10.87 -3.48 -19.81
N ALA A 689 9.71 -3.07 -19.29
CA ALA A 689 9.04 -1.84 -19.70
C ALA A 689 9.85 -0.60 -19.28
N LEU A 690 9.65 0.53 -19.96
CA LEU A 690 10.17 1.81 -19.49
C LEU A 690 9.30 2.28 -18.31
N LEU A 691 9.81 2.06 -17.09
CA LEU A 691 9.06 2.39 -15.87
C LEU A 691 9.16 3.88 -15.54
N ILE A 692 8.00 4.52 -15.41
CA ILE A 692 7.90 5.96 -15.15
C ILE A 692 7.12 6.26 -13.86
N ASN A 693 7.35 7.46 -13.33
CA ASN A 693 6.47 8.07 -12.37
C ASN A 693 5.47 8.97 -13.13
N PRO A 694 4.16 8.66 -13.13
CA PRO A 694 3.17 9.42 -13.91
C PRO A 694 2.95 10.86 -13.42
N TYR A 695 3.47 11.23 -12.26
CA TYR A 695 3.47 12.61 -11.75
C TYR A 695 4.67 13.44 -12.25
N ASP A 696 5.62 12.81 -12.93
CA ASP A 696 6.82 13.47 -13.47
C ASP A 696 6.70 13.59 -14.99
N ILE A 697 6.19 14.74 -15.42
CA ILE A 697 5.97 15.07 -16.83
C ILE A 697 7.27 15.05 -17.64
N GLU A 698 8.39 15.52 -17.04
CA GLU A 698 9.70 15.50 -17.70
C GLU A 698 10.18 14.08 -17.93
N GLN A 699 10.10 13.21 -16.92
CA GLN A 699 10.47 11.80 -17.04
C GLN A 699 9.62 11.10 -18.11
N MET A 700 8.32 11.39 -18.16
CA MET A 700 7.45 10.80 -19.17
C MET A 700 7.81 11.27 -20.58
N ALA A 701 8.09 12.55 -20.78
CA ALA A 701 8.53 13.07 -22.09
C ALA A 701 9.85 12.42 -22.54
N GLU A 702 10.82 12.25 -21.62
CA GLU A 702 12.08 11.56 -21.91
C GLU A 702 11.86 10.06 -22.20
N ALA A 703 10.95 9.42 -21.52
CA ALA A 703 10.62 8.01 -21.76
C ALA A 703 9.99 7.83 -23.17
N ILE A 704 9.12 8.75 -23.59
CA ILE A 704 8.57 8.74 -24.95
C ILE A 704 9.68 8.91 -25.97
N ARG A 705 10.58 9.89 -25.78
CA ARG A 705 11.74 10.07 -26.67
C ARG A 705 12.60 8.81 -26.73
N SER A 706 12.96 8.25 -25.58
CA SER A 706 13.77 7.04 -25.50
C SER A 706 13.11 5.85 -26.20
N ALA A 707 11.79 5.72 -26.09
CA ALA A 707 11.04 4.68 -26.80
C ALA A 707 11.09 4.85 -28.33
N LEU A 708 10.99 6.09 -28.81
CA LEU A 708 11.06 6.39 -30.26
C LEU A 708 12.46 6.21 -30.84
N GLU A 709 13.50 6.47 -30.06
CA GLU A 709 14.92 6.35 -30.43
C GLU A 709 15.52 4.96 -30.11
N MET A 710 14.78 4.08 -29.44
CA MET A 710 15.27 2.76 -29.02
C MET A 710 15.70 1.91 -30.20
N ASP A 711 16.87 1.30 -30.10
CA ASP A 711 17.39 0.38 -31.10
C ASP A 711 16.45 -0.83 -31.33
N VAL A 712 16.43 -1.33 -32.56
CA VAL A 712 15.54 -2.43 -32.97
C VAL A 712 15.81 -3.71 -32.16
N GLU A 713 17.07 -4.04 -31.90
CA GLU A 713 17.45 -5.24 -31.15
C GLU A 713 17.14 -5.10 -29.64
N GLU A 714 17.32 -3.92 -29.07
CA GLU A 714 16.92 -3.66 -27.68
C GLU A 714 15.40 -3.78 -27.53
N ARG A 715 14.63 -3.17 -28.44
CA ARG A 715 13.18 -3.20 -28.48
C ARG A 715 12.68 -4.64 -28.55
N LYS A 716 13.28 -5.44 -29.45
CA LYS A 716 12.98 -6.86 -29.63
C LYS A 716 13.27 -7.66 -28.36
N THR A 717 14.44 -7.50 -27.78
CA THR A 717 14.86 -8.21 -26.57
C THR A 717 13.89 -7.96 -25.41
N ARG A 718 13.57 -6.68 -25.15
CA ARG A 718 12.63 -6.28 -24.09
C ARG A 718 11.24 -6.87 -24.31
N MET A 719 10.74 -6.77 -25.55
CA MET A 719 9.43 -7.30 -25.89
C MET A 719 9.37 -8.82 -25.76
N GLN A 720 10.40 -9.54 -26.19
CA GLN A 720 10.48 -11.01 -26.04
C GLN A 720 10.42 -11.43 -24.57
N HIS A 721 11.15 -10.74 -23.68
CA HIS A 721 11.11 -11.03 -22.25
C HIS A 721 9.70 -10.79 -21.68
N MET A 722 9.08 -9.64 -21.97
CA MET A 722 7.73 -9.33 -21.50
C MET A 722 6.70 -10.31 -22.06
N ARG A 723 6.78 -10.67 -23.36
CA ARG A 723 5.89 -11.65 -23.99
C ARG A 723 6.00 -13.04 -23.35
N ARG A 724 7.23 -13.46 -23.00
CA ARG A 724 7.44 -14.72 -22.27
C ARG A 724 6.70 -14.71 -20.92
N VAL A 725 6.84 -13.65 -20.15
CA VAL A 725 6.15 -13.51 -18.85
C VAL A 725 4.64 -13.57 -19.01
N VAL A 726 4.06 -12.81 -19.95
CA VAL A 726 2.60 -12.78 -20.18
C VAL A 726 2.09 -14.13 -20.70
N ARG A 727 2.86 -14.82 -21.53
CA ARG A 727 2.54 -16.15 -22.07
C ARG A 727 2.52 -17.22 -20.96
N GLU A 728 3.58 -17.25 -20.13
CA GLU A 728 3.71 -18.23 -19.05
C GLU A 728 2.69 -17.99 -17.93
N HIS A 729 2.36 -16.71 -17.65
CA HIS A 729 1.42 -16.28 -16.62
C HIS A 729 0.14 -15.71 -17.25
N ASN A 730 -0.46 -16.44 -18.19
CA ASN A 730 -1.68 -16.00 -18.86
C ASN A 730 -2.91 -16.12 -17.96
N ILE A 731 -4.07 -15.69 -18.49
CA ILE A 731 -5.33 -15.65 -17.75
C ILE A 731 -5.80 -17.04 -17.27
N TYR A 732 -5.54 -18.10 -18.06
CA TYR A 732 -5.93 -19.45 -17.71
C TYR A 732 -5.11 -20.02 -16.55
N ARG A 733 -3.85 -19.68 -16.47
CA ARG A 733 -2.99 -20.03 -15.33
C ARG A 733 -3.43 -19.30 -14.06
N TRP A 734 -3.81 -18.03 -14.17
CA TRP A 734 -4.35 -17.26 -13.05
C TRP A 734 -5.60 -17.93 -12.47
N ALA A 735 -6.58 -18.25 -13.31
CA ALA A 735 -7.81 -18.91 -12.90
C ALA A 735 -7.54 -20.29 -12.28
N SER A 736 -6.65 -21.09 -12.90
CA SER A 736 -6.23 -22.39 -12.38
C SER A 736 -5.62 -22.29 -10.98
N SER A 737 -4.70 -21.33 -10.77
CA SER A 737 -4.01 -21.15 -9.49
C SER A 737 -4.97 -20.75 -8.37
N LEU A 738 -5.88 -19.82 -8.66
CA LEU A 738 -6.87 -19.34 -7.69
C LEU A 738 -7.86 -20.46 -7.28
N ILE A 739 -8.36 -21.24 -8.25
CA ILE A 739 -9.29 -22.33 -7.99
C ILE A 739 -8.60 -23.49 -7.28
N ALA A 740 -7.37 -23.83 -7.67
CA ALA A 740 -6.61 -24.87 -7.00
C ALA A 740 -6.40 -24.55 -5.53
N GLU A 741 -5.97 -23.32 -5.20
CA GLU A 741 -5.77 -22.87 -3.83
C GLU A 741 -7.09 -22.92 -3.03
N LEU A 742 -8.19 -22.46 -3.62
CA LEU A 742 -9.50 -22.50 -2.96
C LEU A 742 -9.97 -23.92 -2.68
N CYS A 743 -9.72 -24.87 -3.61
CA CYS A 743 -10.06 -26.28 -3.41
C CYS A 743 -9.19 -26.97 -2.37
N GLU A 744 -7.97 -26.48 -2.13
CA GLU A 744 -7.04 -27.01 -1.11
C GLU A 744 -7.31 -26.48 0.31
N VAL A 745 -8.15 -25.46 0.46
CA VAL A 745 -8.54 -24.97 1.79
C VAL A 745 -9.20 -26.09 2.60
N ARG A 746 -8.62 -26.41 3.73
CA ARG A 746 -9.21 -27.33 4.70
C ARG A 746 -10.30 -26.60 5.49
N LEU A 747 -11.51 -27.07 5.39
CA LEU A 747 -12.59 -26.64 6.26
C LEU A 747 -12.44 -27.35 7.58
N ASP A 748 -12.29 -26.61 8.68
CA ASP A 748 -12.27 -27.19 10.02
C ASP A 748 -13.59 -27.94 10.25
N GLU A 749 -13.51 -29.25 10.52
CA GLU A 749 -14.70 -30.01 10.91
C GLU A 749 -15.14 -29.49 12.29
N PRO A 750 -16.40 -29.14 12.47
CA PRO A 750 -16.87 -28.74 13.80
C PRO A 750 -16.56 -29.86 14.81
N ALA A 751 -15.95 -29.49 15.94
CA ALA A 751 -15.44 -30.37 16.98
C ALA A 751 -16.47 -31.40 17.58
N ASN A 752 -17.68 -31.41 17.09
CA ASN A 752 -18.80 -32.22 17.61
C ASN A 752 -18.83 -33.70 17.15
N ARG A 753 -17.84 -34.22 16.42
CA ARG A 753 -17.79 -35.64 16.06
C ARG A 753 -16.82 -36.48 16.86
N LEU A 754 -15.96 -35.91 17.69
CA LEU A 754 -15.05 -36.69 18.55
C LEU A 754 -15.72 -37.26 19.78
N ASP A 755 -16.82 -36.63 20.30
CA ASP A 755 -17.52 -37.13 21.47
C ASP A 755 -18.46 -38.33 21.18
N SER A 756 -18.88 -38.53 19.94
CA SER A 756 -19.77 -39.66 19.60
C SER A 756 -19.05 -40.99 19.32
N GLN A 757 -17.74 -40.98 19.12
CA GLN A 757 -16.96 -42.22 18.91
C GLN A 757 -16.21 -42.71 20.15
N LEU A 758 -16.03 -41.84 21.19
CA LEU A 758 -15.48 -42.25 22.49
C LEU A 758 -16.52 -42.78 23.48
N GLY A 759 -17.80 -42.69 23.17
CA GLY A 759 -18.91 -43.17 24.02
C GLY A 759 -19.29 -44.63 23.90
N ARG A 760 -18.52 -45.47 23.15
CA ARG A 760 -18.87 -46.91 22.98
C ARG A 760 -17.78 -47.90 23.40
N SER A 761 -16.95 -47.60 24.39
CA SER A 761 -16.18 -48.66 25.06
C SER A 761 -15.73 -48.18 26.45
N SER A 762 -16.48 -48.43 27.45
CA SER A 762 -16.14 -48.98 28.77
C SER A 762 -17.25 -48.69 29.78
N GLY A 763 -17.86 -49.74 30.19
CA GLY A 763 -18.80 -49.72 31.34
C GLY A 763 -18.02 -49.58 32.63
N GLY A 764 -18.59 -48.85 33.58
CA GLY A 764 -18.40 -49.03 35.00
C GLY A 764 -17.33 -48.15 35.64
N GLN A 765 -17.72 -47.02 36.20
CA GLN A 765 -17.64 -46.71 37.63
C GLN A 765 -18.00 -45.25 37.88
N SER A 766 -18.96 -45.08 38.77
CA SER A 766 -19.52 -43.81 39.21
C SER A 766 -18.48 -42.95 39.92
N ALA A 767 -18.35 -41.71 39.55
CA ALA A 767 -17.82 -40.66 40.39
C ALA A 767 -18.77 -39.43 40.28
N GLU A 768 -19.36 -39.10 41.40
CA GLU A 768 -20.15 -37.89 41.61
C GLU A 768 -19.33 -36.65 41.34
N VAL A 769 -19.81 -35.81 40.45
CA VAL A 769 -19.33 -34.43 40.31
C VAL A 769 -20.47 -33.49 40.71
N ILE A 770 -20.20 -32.76 41.78
CA ILE A 770 -21.05 -31.72 42.34
C ILE A 770 -21.17 -30.58 41.31
N LEU A 771 -22.34 -30.35 40.79
CA LEU A 771 -22.73 -29.17 40.02
C LEU A 771 -22.95 -28.02 41.01
N ILE A 772 -22.15 -26.97 40.88
CA ILE A 772 -22.49 -25.66 41.45
C ILE A 772 -23.19 -24.88 40.36
N ASP A 773 -24.48 -24.79 40.49
CA ASP A 773 -25.40 -23.93 39.73
C ASP A 773 -25.28 -22.51 40.30
N GLN A 774 -24.90 -21.53 39.47
CA GLN A 774 -25.13 -20.13 39.75
C GLN A 774 -25.83 -19.49 38.57
N SER A 775 -27.12 -19.42 38.67
CA SER A 775 -28.03 -18.60 37.91
C SER A 775 -27.72 -17.14 38.06
N LEU A 776 -27.58 -16.45 36.93
CA LEU A 776 -27.63 -14.99 36.80
C LEU A 776 -28.82 -14.61 35.91
N ASP A 777 -30.02 -14.73 36.49
CA ASP A 777 -31.16 -13.88 36.18
C ASP A 777 -31.28 -12.88 37.34
N ASP A 778 -31.14 -11.62 37.00
CA ASP A 778 -31.77 -10.44 37.62
C ASP A 778 -30.97 -9.19 37.28
N LEU A 779 -31.45 -8.46 36.31
CA LEU A 779 -31.34 -7.00 36.20
C LEU A 779 -32.03 -6.51 34.91
N GLN A 780 -33.36 -6.67 34.93
CA GLN A 780 -34.26 -5.77 34.18
C GLN A 780 -35.12 -5.03 35.21
N HIS A 781 -35.24 -3.72 34.98
CA HIS A 781 -36.15 -2.75 35.60
C HIS A 781 -35.52 -1.75 36.56
N SER A 782 -35.24 -0.57 36.02
CA SER A 782 -35.66 0.68 36.67
C SER A 782 -35.74 1.79 35.59
N ARG A 783 -36.98 2.25 35.44
CA ARG A 783 -37.38 3.44 34.67
C ARG A 783 -37.09 4.73 35.48
N PRO A 784 -37.14 5.89 34.82
CA PRO A 784 -36.60 7.14 35.32
C PRO A 784 -37.54 7.89 36.24
N VAL A 785 -36.96 8.65 37.19
CA VAL A 785 -37.65 9.65 37.98
C VAL A 785 -37.38 11.03 37.43
N THR A 786 -38.44 11.72 37.09
CA THR A 786 -38.52 13.15 36.78
C THR A 786 -38.46 13.97 38.08
N SER A 787 -37.80 15.13 38.12
CA SER A 787 -38.39 16.44 38.40
C SER A 787 -37.35 17.52 38.76
N ALA A 788 -37.62 18.68 38.13
CA ALA A 788 -37.52 20.05 38.67
C ALA A 788 -36.12 20.53 39.06
N GLY A 789 -35.62 21.57 38.45
CA GLY A 789 -36.05 22.95 38.41
C GLY A 789 -34.86 23.81 38.79
N ASP A 790 -34.74 24.89 38.10
CA ASP A 790 -34.23 26.22 38.40
C ASP A 790 -33.07 26.71 37.51
N ASP A 791 -33.47 27.62 36.68
CA ASP A 791 -32.92 28.96 36.31
C ASP A 791 -31.46 29.26 36.65
N ILE A 792 -30.77 29.85 35.72
CA ILE A 792 -30.13 31.16 35.68
C ILE A 792 -29.07 31.24 34.57
N GLY A 793 -29.25 32.15 33.65
CA GLY A 793 -28.17 33.06 33.25
C GLY A 793 -27.72 33.01 31.80
N THR A 794 -28.47 33.75 30.98
CA THR A 794 -27.97 34.55 29.85
C THR A 794 -26.47 34.91 29.89
N LEU A 795 -25.78 34.78 28.77
CA LEU A 795 -25.01 35.88 28.12
C LEU A 795 -24.17 35.41 26.91
N LEU A 796 -24.42 36.13 25.80
CA LEU A 796 -23.50 36.55 24.75
C LEU A 796 -23.20 35.60 23.56
N GLU A 797 -24.00 35.82 22.52
CA GLU A 797 -23.51 35.80 21.13
C GLU A 797 -22.49 36.95 20.89
N PRO A 798 -21.62 36.80 19.89
CA PRO A 798 -21.32 37.91 19.02
C PRO A 798 -21.67 37.58 17.53
N ARG A 799 -22.55 38.39 17.02
CA ARG A 799 -22.78 38.63 15.59
C ARG A 799 -21.49 39.15 14.94
N TYR A 800 -21.14 38.61 13.79
CA TYR A 800 -20.34 39.36 12.81
C TYR A 800 -21.14 39.56 11.52
N GLY A 801 -21.28 40.82 11.20
CA GLY A 801 -22.05 41.37 10.12
C GLY A 801 -21.35 41.24 8.76
N VAL A 802 -22.19 41.21 7.75
CA VAL A 802 -21.92 41.38 6.34
C VAL A 802 -21.36 42.78 6.08
N GLY A 803 -20.29 42.87 5.31
CA GLY A 803 -19.78 44.07 4.67
C GLY A 803 -19.56 43.82 3.19
N ASN A 804 -20.46 44.30 2.35
CA ASN A 804 -20.26 44.52 0.92
C ASN A 804 -19.29 45.68 0.73
N GLY A 805 -18.51 45.65 -0.34
CA GLY A 805 -17.85 46.83 -0.86
C GLY A 805 -16.74 46.54 -1.82
N ASP A 806 -17.03 46.68 -3.12
CA ASP A 806 -16.22 46.91 -4.33
C ASP A 806 -15.36 45.76 -4.86
#